data_1cca9e7afda684becf4853677746e2c1
#
_entry.id   1cca9e7afda684becf4853677746e2c1
#
_cell.length_a   1.000
_cell.length_b   1.000
_cell.length_c   1.000
_cell.angle_alpha   90.00
_cell.angle_beta   90.00
_cell.angle_gamma   90.00
#
_symmetry.space_group_name_H-M   'P 1'
#
loop_
_entity.id
_entity.type
_entity.pdbx_description
1 polymer ?
#
loop_
_entity_poly.entity_id
_entity_poly.type
_entity_poly.pdbx_seq_one_letter_code
_entity_poly.pdbx_strand_id
1 'polypeptide(L)'
;MGMKRWFLGGLALVVAGLLGGPVAQADNNDLNNAISSAPQGLPLNDYFKLGTFNTSTGGGNSAKVIDSNRGDGTQLVQLTDTTNEVGTIWMVDNYRLNLNQNATASMWLYFGYRTSSAGDGMAFVLQNDARGVDAIAKTTSGTVGDGETLGVWGVDDGITNPQIQSRAIQNSWALEFDSFSNTQSRKGSAFDTSIGSYPHIASNYPGAGLTYVTNNLSPDNPYVLMQHQGVIQNNSFNLLSNGAWHHVTMKWDAAAKTMTYSYNDKDPSTGNAQTPVGTKTVSIDPTKIDPNNTGYVRWGFTGSTGTNWENNLVIFEQVPGVVNSSASVTAMDLTADKVIAAGDTVTSGDQLQLAYKLNYDSGSQDWKNVVAKIAIPNNMTVSYAKVTYADGKSELIDPSTISAQTLKYQLTRDLNGTNAPATITIIGNVMGVKNATTAVAAAKSTFNGSNALTNATTPNFTISAASNWNLRLFFGAAANGTKTSQIDLDGIKDTTLTGHFTYSLTSTASDAGYGGTAGKAVTLRPTVNGQTQTSTTAGDGGTFSYTVPASLLLPGANTVTLYATYNGGTNVSDVIKATINVGSLAFSNVTSNIAFNAKLTGTSATIAPSSQPNISVVDTRVTGKHWALSANLTGLAASFPGEVVYQPGNGSVTALSSQDAAIDTGSSAATTDVSKQWSSTWTDSSSRGLFLKIPSATTAGTYDGTITWSLRNAPS
;
A
#
# COMPACT_ATOMS: atom_id res chain seq x y z
N MET A 1 -26.47 -23.62 55.37
CA MET A 1 -27.18 -24.61 54.55
C MET A 1 -26.80 -24.29 53.10
N GLY A 2 -26.09 -25.00 52.32
CA GLY A 2 -25.51 -26.32 52.29
C GLY A 2 -24.63 -26.36 51.03
N MET A 3 -23.34 -26.57 51.27
CA MET A 3 -22.31 -26.78 50.26
C MET A 3 -22.55 -28.09 49.50
N LYS A 4 -22.42 -28.10 48.16
CA LYS A 4 -22.11 -29.36 47.46
C LYS A 4 -20.91 -29.14 46.56
N ARG A 5 -19.78 -29.74 46.97
CA ARG A 5 -18.57 -30.01 46.19
C ARG A 5 -18.88 -31.22 45.29
N TRP A 6 -18.42 -31.14 44.03
CA TRP A 6 -18.24 -32.34 43.19
C TRP A 6 -16.77 -32.45 42.80
N PHE A 7 -16.17 -33.55 43.27
CA PHE A 7 -14.90 -34.09 42.79
C PHE A 7 -15.16 -34.88 41.51
N LEU A 8 -14.38 -34.73 40.48
CA LEU A 8 -14.23 -35.71 39.43
C LEU A 8 -12.78 -36.12 39.31
N GLY A 9 -12.60 -37.41 39.55
CA GLY A 9 -11.33 -38.08 39.60
C GLY A 9 -10.68 -38.27 38.22
N GLY A 10 -9.38 -38.24 38.20
CA GLY A 10 -8.55 -38.57 37.07
C GLY A 10 -8.61 -40.05 36.71
N LEU A 11 -8.65 -40.34 35.41
CA LEU A 11 -8.34 -41.67 34.87
C LEU A 11 -7.04 -41.54 34.10
N ALA A 12 -5.96 -42.03 34.69
CA ALA A 12 -4.66 -42.20 34.03
C ALA A 12 -4.75 -43.49 33.19
N LEU A 13 -4.66 -43.37 31.86
CA LEU A 13 -4.43 -44.48 30.98
C LEU A 13 -2.95 -44.49 30.56
N VAL A 14 -2.18 -45.40 31.15
CA VAL A 14 -0.82 -45.74 30.71
C VAL A 14 -0.96 -46.68 29.51
N VAL A 15 -0.62 -46.21 28.32
CA VAL A 15 -0.30 -47.08 27.19
C VAL A 15 1.18 -46.94 26.88
N ALA A 16 1.94 -47.95 27.29
CA ALA A 16 3.30 -48.16 26.80
C ALA A 16 3.21 -48.82 25.40
N GLY A 17 3.84 -48.20 24.42
CA GLY A 17 3.89 -48.76 23.09
C GLY A 17 4.76 -48.03 22.11
N LEU A 18 6.00 -48.50 21.96
CA LEU A 18 6.86 -48.46 20.79
C LEU A 18 7.46 -47.11 20.32
N LEU A 19 8.77 -47.08 20.51
CA LEU A 19 9.76 -46.20 19.92
C LEU A 19 9.61 -46.07 18.40
N GLY A 20 9.05 -44.95 18.00
CA GLY A 20 9.14 -44.40 16.65
C GLY A 20 9.33 -42.88 16.85
N GLY A 21 10.43 -42.35 16.41
CA GLY A 21 10.95 -41.03 16.78
C GLY A 21 9.99 -39.86 16.59
N PRO A 22 9.95 -38.91 17.50
CA PRO A 22 9.10 -37.71 17.43
C PRO A 22 9.79 -36.53 16.71
N VAL A 23 10.44 -36.78 15.57
CA VAL A 23 11.15 -35.68 14.85
C VAL A 23 10.24 -34.95 13.90
N ALA A 24 9.26 -35.59 13.30
CA ALA A 24 8.38 -34.96 12.28
C ALA A 24 7.26 -34.07 12.84
N GLN A 25 6.92 -34.17 14.13
CA GLN A 25 5.79 -33.43 14.72
C GLN A 25 6.21 -32.08 15.31
N ALA A 26 7.49 -31.92 15.66
CA ALA A 26 8.03 -30.63 16.11
C ALA A 26 8.19 -29.63 14.97
N ASP A 27 8.48 -30.11 13.76
CA ASP A 27 8.76 -29.29 12.58
C ASP A 27 7.51 -28.66 11.98
N ASN A 28 6.43 -29.41 11.93
CA ASN A 28 5.14 -28.87 11.53
C ASN A 28 4.63 -27.77 12.48
N ASN A 29 4.97 -27.83 13.75
CA ASN A 29 4.59 -26.80 14.70
C ASN A 29 5.37 -25.50 14.50
N ASP A 30 6.67 -25.56 14.21
CA ASP A 30 7.48 -24.37 13.96
C ASP A 30 7.04 -23.64 12.68
N LEU A 31 6.88 -24.36 11.58
CA LEU A 31 6.34 -23.80 10.33
C LEU A 31 4.93 -23.23 10.51
N ASN A 32 4.04 -23.95 11.21
CA ASN A 32 2.68 -23.48 11.47
C ASN A 32 2.68 -22.20 12.33
N ASN A 33 3.58 -22.11 13.31
CA ASN A 33 3.76 -20.89 14.11
C ASN A 33 4.26 -19.73 13.25
N ALA A 34 5.23 -19.97 12.37
CA ALA A 34 5.70 -18.97 11.42
C ALA A 34 4.58 -18.46 10.51
N ILE A 35 3.80 -19.37 9.91
CA ILE A 35 2.66 -19.01 9.02
C ILE A 35 1.58 -18.23 9.79
N SER A 36 1.27 -18.63 11.03
CA SER A 36 0.23 -17.97 11.83
C SER A 36 0.65 -16.59 12.36
N SER A 37 1.95 -16.40 12.62
CA SER A 37 2.53 -15.12 13.06
C SER A 37 3.10 -14.29 11.91
N ALA A 38 2.87 -14.70 10.65
CA ALA A 38 3.42 -14.04 9.47
C ALA A 38 3.08 -12.55 9.45
N PRO A 39 4.07 -11.64 9.31
CA PRO A 39 3.82 -10.25 9.03
C PRO A 39 3.08 -10.05 7.70
N GLN A 40 2.50 -8.87 7.48
CA GLN A 40 1.89 -8.56 6.21
C GLN A 40 2.95 -8.47 5.11
N GLY A 41 2.64 -9.03 3.95
CA GLY A 41 3.48 -9.00 2.77
C GLY A 41 2.68 -8.95 1.47
N LEU A 42 3.37 -9.15 0.36
CA LEU A 42 2.81 -9.11 -0.99
C LEU A 42 2.43 -10.52 -1.48
N PRO A 43 1.45 -10.61 -2.39
CA PRO A 43 1.31 -11.78 -3.27
C PRO A 43 2.49 -11.79 -4.25
N LEU A 44 3.00 -12.98 -4.58
CA LEU A 44 4.21 -13.10 -5.42
C LEU A 44 3.95 -13.08 -6.93
N ASN A 45 2.70 -13.26 -7.36
CA ASN A 45 2.12 -12.93 -8.67
C ASN A 45 3.06 -13.06 -9.89
N ASP A 46 3.70 -14.14 -10.12
CA ASP A 46 4.62 -14.34 -11.25
C ASP A 46 5.87 -13.43 -11.28
N TYR A 47 6.17 -12.72 -10.17
CA TYR A 47 7.41 -11.94 -10.07
C TYR A 47 8.65 -12.82 -9.98
N PHE A 48 8.48 -14.03 -9.45
CA PHE A 48 9.57 -14.97 -9.19
C PHE A 48 9.36 -16.30 -9.89
N LYS A 49 10.48 -16.96 -10.17
CA LYS A 49 10.54 -18.35 -10.65
C LYS A 49 11.45 -19.18 -9.77
N LEU A 50 11.06 -20.44 -9.58
CA LEU A 50 11.90 -21.46 -8.95
C LEU A 50 12.96 -21.91 -9.94
N GLY A 51 14.20 -22.09 -9.48
CA GLY A 51 15.26 -22.71 -10.29
C GLY A 51 14.99 -24.20 -10.54
N THR A 52 15.53 -24.73 -11.63
CA THR A 52 15.43 -26.16 -12.00
C THR A 52 16.79 -26.82 -11.90
N PHE A 53 16.94 -27.75 -10.95
CA PHE A 53 18.17 -28.50 -10.75
C PHE A 53 17.90 -29.81 -9.98
N ASN A 54 18.89 -30.70 -9.95
CA ASN A 54 18.86 -31.91 -9.16
C ASN A 54 19.93 -31.83 -8.05
N THR A 55 19.56 -32.20 -6.82
CA THR A 55 20.48 -32.32 -5.70
C THR A 55 21.26 -33.63 -5.73
N SER A 56 22.31 -33.76 -4.93
CA SER A 56 23.12 -34.96 -4.77
C SER A 56 22.31 -36.18 -4.27
N THR A 57 21.24 -35.89 -3.53
CA THR A 57 20.32 -36.91 -2.97
C THR A 57 19.19 -37.29 -3.91
N GLY A 58 19.18 -36.75 -5.16
CA GLY A 58 18.14 -37.00 -6.16
C GLY A 58 16.87 -36.19 -6.01
N GLY A 59 16.81 -35.24 -5.06
CA GLY A 59 15.76 -34.23 -4.95
C GLY A 59 15.94 -33.11 -5.97
N GLY A 60 14.94 -32.24 -6.08
CA GLY A 60 15.00 -30.99 -6.87
C GLY A 60 15.14 -29.76 -5.98
N ASN A 61 14.72 -28.63 -6.51
CA ASN A 61 14.57 -27.39 -5.78
C ASN A 61 13.53 -27.55 -4.65
N SER A 62 13.94 -27.38 -3.39
CA SER A 62 13.04 -27.47 -2.23
C SER A 62 12.13 -26.24 -2.07
N ALA A 63 12.47 -25.13 -2.73
CA ALA A 63 11.72 -23.90 -2.60
C ALA A 63 10.27 -24.06 -3.11
N LYS A 64 9.36 -23.44 -2.39
CA LYS A 64 7.93 -23.38 -2.76
C LYS A 64 7.30 -22.07 -2.28
N VAL A 65 6.21 -21.65 -2.92
CA VAL A 65 5.39 -20.53 -2.49
C VAL A 65 4.20 -21.07 -1.73
N ILE A 66 3.94 -20.55 -0.54
CA ILE A 66 2.82 -20.94 0.32
C ILE A 66 2.02 -19.71 0.73
N ASP A 67 0.73 -19.86 0.97
CA ASP A 67 -0.14 -18.79 1.44
C ASP A 67 -0.02 -18.63 2.96
N SER A 68 -0.08 -17.39 3.43
CA SER A 68 -0.19 -17.11 4.85
C SER A 68 -1.64 -17.33 5.35
N ASN A 69 -1.81 -17.45 6.67
CA ASN A 69 -3.14 -17.54 7.29
C ASN A 69 -3.81 -16.17 7.48
N ARG A 70 -3.24 -15.09 6.90
CA ARG A 70 -3.73 -13.73 7.10
C ARG A 70 -5.01 -13.38 6.35
N GLY A 71 -5.30 -14.06 5.24
CA GLY A 71 -6.47 -13.76 4.39
C GLY A 71 -6.38 -12.43 3.63
N ASP A 72 -5.18 -11.82 3.54
CA ASP A 72 -4.93 -10.55 2.86
C ASP A 72 -4.09 -10.70 1.58
N GLY A 73 -3.88 -11.94 1.12
CA GLY A 73 -3.09 -12.25 -0.06
C GLY A 73 -1.58 -12.34 0.18
N THR A 74 -1.13 -12.22 1.42
CA THR A 74 0.28 -12.39 1.78
C THR A 74 0.74 -13.81 1.46
N GLN A 75 1.83 -13.92 0.68
CA GLN A 75 2.49 -15.18 0.36
C GLN A 75 3.91 -15.21 0.93
N LEU A 76 4.37 -16.43 1.25
CA LEU A 76 5.71 -16.72 1.74
C LEU A 76 6.45 -17.58 0.71
N VAL A 77 7.75 -17.32 0.57
CA VAL A 77 8.66 -18.30 -0.02
C VAL A 77 9.22 -19.14 1.12
N GLN A 78 9.04 -20.44 1.05
CA GLN A 78 9.77 -21.41 1.86
C GLN A 78 10.92 -21.94 1.02
N LEU A 79 12.16 -21.72 1.44
CA LEU A 79 13.37 -22.19 0.74
C LEU A 79 13.73 -23.61 1.18
N THR A 80 13.73 -23.85 2.49
CA THR A 80 14.06 -25.14 3.10
C THR A 80 13.14 -25.41 4.28
N ASP A 81 12.95 -26.71 4.63
CA ASP A 81 12.19 -27.14 5.81
C ASP A 81 12.69 -28.45 6.46
N THR A 82 13.72 -29.08 5.88
CA THR A 82 14.33 -30.32 6.44
C THR A 82 15.82 -30.41 6.07
N THR A 83 16.45 -31.53 6.39
CA THR A 83 17.89 -31.76 6.16
C THR A 83 18.21 -31.99 4.69
N ASN A 84 19.42 -31.60 4.27
CA ASN A 84 20.01 -31.83 2.94
C ASN A 84 19.14 -31.27 1.80
N GLU A 85 18.59 -30.08 2.01
CA GLU A 85 17.79 -29.33 1.03
C GLU A 85 18.58 -28.17 0.44
N VAL A 86 18.23 -27.83 -0.80
CA VAL A 86 18.64 -26.58 -1.43
C VAL A 86 17.43 -25.98 -2.15
N GLY A 87 17.12 -24.74 -1.80
CA GLY A 87 15.99 -23.99 -2.38
C GLY A 87 16.47 -22.71 -3.05
N THR A 88 15.89 -22.38 -4.21
CA THR A 88 16.13 -21.10 -4.88
C THR A 88 14.87 -20.51 -5.48
N ILE A 89 14.79 -19.19 -5.42
CA ILE A 89 13.76 -18.41 -6.11
C ILE A 89 14.39 -17.17 -6.70
N TRP A 90 14.07 -16.87 -7.97
CA TRP A 90 14.68 -15.80 -8.74
C TRP A 90 13.65 -14.89 -9.39
N MET A 91 13.93 -13.60 -9.36
CA MET A 91 13.16 -12.60 -10.09
C MET A 91 13.12 -12.92 -11.58
N VAL A 92 11.96 -12.80 -12.24
CA VAL A 92 11.81 -12.93 -13.68
C VAL A 92 12.45 -11.74 -14.43
N ASP A 93 12.73 -11.91 -15.73
CA ASP A 93 13.47 -10.93 -16.52
C ASP A 93 12.83 -9.52 -16.56
N ASN A 94 11.51 -9.47 -16.58
CA ASN A 94 10.76 -8.21 -16.70
C ASN A 94 10.90 -7.28 -15.48
N TYR A 95 11.37 -7.81 -14.34
CA TYR A 95 11.42 -7.06 -13.07
C TYR A 95 12.81 -7.04 -12.45
N ARG A 96 13.86 -7.14 -13.29
CA ARG A 96 15.25 -7.01 -12.83
C ARG A 96 15.47 -5.66 -12.15
N LEU A 97 16.37 -5.65 -11.16
CA LEU A 97 16.81 -4.42 -10.51
C LEU A 97 17.60 -3.55 -11.50
N ASN A 98 17.20 -2.28 -11.62
CA ASN A 98 17.94 -1.27 -12.39
C ASN A 98 19.02 -0.64 -11.51
N LEU A 99 20.29 -0.92 -11.85
CA LEU A 99 21.46 -0.41 -11.11
C LEU A 99 21.68 1.10 -11.28
N ASN A 100 21.03 1.74 -12.26
CA ASN A 100 21.15 3.17 -12.51
C ASN A 100 20.14 4.01 -11.72
N GLN A 101 19.31 3.39 -10.91
CA GLN A 101 18.28 4.03 -10.08
C GLN A 101 18.38 3.55 -8.64
N ASN A 102 18.09 4.45 -7.70
CA ASN A 102 17.95 4.07 -6.30
C ASN A 102 16.79 3.07 -6.13
N ALA A 103 17.00 2.08 -5.29
CA ALA A 103 15.98 1.05 -5.06
C ALA A 103 15.99 0.60 -3.61
N THR A 104 14.82 0.17 -3.14
CA THR A 104 14.65 -0.41 -1.82
C THR A 104 14.03 -1.80 -1.95
N ALA A 105 14.62 -2.78 -1.29
CA ALA A 105 14.00 -4.07 -0.99
C ALA A 105 13.64 -4.10 0.49
N SER A 106 12.44 -4.55 0.82
CA SER A 106 11.96 -4.65 2.20
C SER A 106 11.26 -5.99 2.38
N MET A 107 11.67 -6.75 3.40
CA MET A 107 11.24 -8.14 3.57
C MET A 107 11.35 -8.61 5.01
N TRP A 108 10.62 -9.67 5.31
CA TRP A 108 10.71 -10.41 6.56
C TRP A 108 11.36 -11.75 6.29
N LEU A 109 12.30 -12.13 7.14
CA LEU A 109 13.00 -13.40 7.10
C LEU A 109 12.69 -14.19 8.37
N TYR A 110 12.59 -15.52 8.25
CA TYR A 110 12.40 -16.44 9.35
C TYR A 110 13.37 -17.61 9.23
N PHE A 111 14.02 -17.98 10.32
CA PHE A 111 15.08 -18.97 10.37
C PHE A 111 14.77 -20.13 11.36
N GLY A 112 13.50 -20.44 11.56
CA GLY A 112 13.10 -21.47 12.53
C GLY A 112 13.40 -21.13 13.98
N TYR A 113 13.21 -22.11 14.86
CA TYR A 113 13.52 -22.03 16.29
C TYR A 113 14.43 -23.19 16.70
N ARG A 114 15.70 -23.11 16.31
CA ARG A 114 16.68 -24.17 16.55
C ARG A 114 17.97 -23.69 17.20
N THR A 115 18.16 -22.39 17.34
CA THR A 115 19.32 -21.77 18.00
C THR A 115 20.65 -22.35 17.49
N SER A 116 21.46 -22.98 18.37
CA SER A 116 22.75 -23.58 17.99
C SER A 116 22.66 -24.87 17.15
N SER A 117 21.47 -25.41 16.92
CA SER A 117 21.22 -26.57 16.05
C SER A 117 20.60 -26.18 14.71
N ALA A 118 20.47 -24.86 14.45
CA ALA A 118 20.06 -24.33 13.17
C ALA A 118 21.12 -24.56 12.11
N GLY A 119 20.74 -24.53 10.85
CA GLY A 119 21.68 -24.60 9.74
C GLY A 119 21.00 -24.84 8.40
N ASP A 120 21.63 -24.45 7.30
CA ASP A 120 22.85 -23.61 7.27
C ASP A 120 22.49 -22.12 7.12
N GLY A 121 21.33 -21.79 6.55
CA GLY A 121 20.90 -20.41 6.35
C GLY A 121 20.39 -20.12 4.95
N MET A 122 20.30 -18.83 4.63
CA MET A 122 19.89 -18.34 3.30
C MET A 122 20.74 -17.17 2.83
N ALA A 123 20.69 -16.85 1.54
CA ALA A 123 21.36 -15.68 0.98
C ALA A 123 20.45 -14.89 0.04
N PHE A 124 20.49 -13.56 0.15
CA PHE A 124 20.01 -12.64 -0.88
C PHE A 124 21.11 -12.45 -1.93
N VAL A 125 20.79 -12.60 -3.20
CA VAL A 125 21.77 -12.61 -4.27
C VAL A 125 21.38 -11.66 -5.40
N LEU A 126 22.31 -10.80 -5.81
CA LEU A 126 22.28 -10.08 -7.08
C LEU A 126 23.15 -10.84 -8.10
N GLN A 127 22.63 -11.16 -9.28
CA GLN A 127 23.40 -11.95 -10.26
C GLN A 127 23.04 -11.69 -11.73
N ASN A 128 24.02 -11.92 -12.60
CA ASN A 128 23.90 -12.08 -14.05
C ASN A 128 24.65 -13.33 -14.52
N ASP A 129 24.43 -14.44 -13.81
CA ASP A 129 24.94 -15.76 -14.21
C ASP A 129 24.27 -16.19 -15.51
N ALA A 130 25.04 -16.80 -16.41
CA ALA A 130 24.55 -17.27 -17.71
C ALA A 130 23.44 -18.33 -17.58
N ARG A 131 23.34 -19.01 -16.44
CA ARG A 131 22.28 -19.99 -16.14
C ARG A 131 20.93 -19.32 -15.78
N GLY A 132 20.92 -18.01 -15.56
CA GLY A 132 19.70 -17.25 -15.30
C GLY A 132 18.97 -17.68 -14.03
N VAL A 133 17.74 -18.17 -14.15
CA VAL A 133 16.92 -18.66 -13.01
C VAL A 133 17.39 -20.03 -12.50
N ASP A 134 18.26 -20.72 -13.21
CA ASP A 134 18.83 -22.02 -12.80
C ASP A 134 20.23 -21.85 -12.18
N ALA A 135 20.62 -20.59 -11.86
CA ALA A 135 21.88 -20.30 -11.19
C ALA A 135 21.87 -20.88 -9.78
N ILE A 136 22.90 -21.68 -9.46
CA ILE A 136 23.09 -22.38 -8.18
C ILE A 136 24.55 -22.77 -8.05
N ALA A 137 25.08 -22.86 -6.82
CA ALA A 137 26.40 -23.42 -6.55
C ALA A 137 26.49 -24.91 -6.93
N LYS A 138 27.68 -25.34 -7.37
CA LYS A 138 27.90 -26.73 -7.79
C LYS A 138 29.12 -27.37 -7.13
N THR A 139 29.04 -28.68 -6.93
CA THR A 139 30.14 -29.54 -6.50
C THR A 139 31.10 -29.85 -7.65
N THR A 140 32.19 -30.55 -7.35
CA THR A 140 33.13 -31.09 -8.35
C THR A 140 32.45 -32.02 -9.36
N SER A 141 31.47 -32.80 -8.95
CA SER A 141 30.71 -33.69 -9.82
C SER A 141 29.65 -32.98 -10.65
N GLY A 142 29.43 -31.65 -10.44
CA GLY A 142 28.40 -30.88 -11.14
C GLY A 142 27.02 -30.95 -10.51
N THR A 143 26.85 -31.67 -9.40
CA THR A 143 25.63 -31.64 -8.58
C THR A 143 25.55 -30.32 -7.82
N VAL A 144 24.41 -30.07 -7.17
CA VAL A 144 24.20 -28.84 -6.39
C VAL A 144 24.98 -28.89 -5.06
N GLY A 145 25.63 -27.77 -4.71
CA GLY A 145 26.26 -27.59 -3.41
C GLY A 145 25.23 -27.25 -2.34
N ASP A 146 25.34 -27.87 -1.20
CA ASP A 146 24.51 -27.66 0.00
C ASP A 146 25.37 -27.17 1.20
N GLY A 147 24.83 -27.20 2.39
CA GLY A 147 25.54 -26.86 3.62
C GLY A 147 26.12 -25.45 3.58
N GLU A 148 27.42 -25.31 3.89
CA GLU A 148 28.14 -24.01 3.99
C GLU A 148 28.07 -23.16 2.73
N THR A 149 27.65 -23.71 1.60
CA THR A 149 27.55 -22.96 0.34
C THR A 149 26.33 -22.06 0.28
N LEU A 150 25.34 -22.25 1.10
CA LEU A 150 24.01 -21.62 1.05
C LEU A 150 23.40 -21.63 -0.36
N GLY A 151 23.87 -22.56 -1.24
CA GLY A 151 23.48 -22.62 -2.66
C GLY A 151 24.14 -21.55 -3.54
N VAL A 152 25.05 -20.73 -3.02
CA VAL A 152 25.66 -19.58 -3.70
C VAL A 152 27.15 -19.76 -3.91
N TRP A 153 27.90 -20.08 -2.87
CA TRP A 153 29.36 -20.18 -2.88
C TRP A 153 29.80 -21.55 -3.42
N GLY A 154 30.96 -21.56 -4.04
CA GLY A 154 31.50 -22.82 -4.58
C GLY A 154 31.90 -23.77 -3.47
N VAL A 155 31.67 -25.07 -3.68
CA VAL A 155 31.96 -26.12 -2.68
C VAL A 155 33.48 -26.30 -2.53
N ASP A 156 33.98 -26.30 -1.27
CA ASP A 156 35.34 -26.67 -0.90
C ASP A 156 35.46 -28.19 -0.73
N ASP A 157 35.34 -28.93 -1.83
CA ASP A 157 35.41 -30.40 -1.87
C ASP A 157 36.77 -30.97 -2.34
N GLY A 158 37.83 -30.21 -2.12
CA GLY A 158 39.20 -30.62 -2.43
C GLY A 158 39.79 -30.00 -3.67
N ILE A 159 39.19 -28.94 -4.22
CA ILE A 159 39.65 -28.21 -5.39
C ILE A 159 40.39 -26.93 -4.99
N THR A 160 41.08 -26.32 -5.98
CA THR A 160 41.77 -25.05 -5.78
C THR A 160 40.83 -23.85 -5.80
N ASN A 161 41.27 -22.68 -5.26
CA ASN A 161 40.45 -21.47 -5.25
C ASN A 161 39.88 -21.10 -6.63
N PRO A 162 40.64 -21.12 -7.76
CA PRO A 162 40.07 -20.85 -9.09
C PRO A 162 38.96 -21.82 -9.48
N GLN A 163 39.00 -23.08 -9.01
CA GLN A 163 37.96 -24.06 -9.27
C GLN A 163 36.76 -23.83 -8.38
N ILE A 164 36.95 -23.46 -7.10
CA ILE A 164 35.86 -23.14 -6.17
C ILE A 164 35.07 -21.95 -6.70
N GLN A 165 35.72 -20.83 -7.02
CA GLN A 165 35.07 -19.64 -7.55
C GLN A 165 34.25 -19.93 -8.82
N SER A 166 34.74 -20.79 -9.73
CA SER A 166 34.07 -21.11 -10.99
C SER A 166 32.77 -21.90 -10.81
N ARG A 167 32.55 -22.48 -9.64
CA ARG A 167 31.38 -23.28 -9.29
C ARG A 167 30.34 -22.53 -8.49
N ALA A 168 30.69 -21.35 -7.98
CA ALA A 168 29.77 -20.42 -7.38
C ALA A 168 28.80 -19.85 -8.42
N ILE A 169 27.81 -19.11 -7.96
CA ILE A 169 27.00 -18.26 -8.86
C ILE A 169 27.91 -17.16 -9.39
N GLN A 170 27.97 -17.05 -10.72
CA GLN A 170 28.86 -16.13 -11.41
C GLN A 170 28.23 -14.74 -11.54
N ASN A 171 29.08 -13.72 -11.76
CA ASN A 171 28.65 -12.32 -11.91
C ASN A 171 27.67 -11.92 -10.81
N SER A 172 28.02 -12.19 -9.56
CA SER A 172 27.13 -12.07 -8.43
C SER A 172 27.75 -11.35 -7.24
N TRP A 173 26.89 -10.72 -6.47
CA TRP A 173 27.13 -10.26 -5.11
C TRP A 173 26.08 -10.91 -4.21
N ALA A 174 26.46 -11.43 -3.06
CA ALA A 174 25.55 -12.09 -2.13
C ALA A 174 25.68 -11.53 -0.73
N LEU A 175 24.55 -11.46 -0.04
CA LEU A 175 24.41 -11.20 1.39
C LEU A 175 23.90 -12.46 2.04
N GLU A 176 24.78 -13.09 2.82
CA GLU A 176 24.45 -14.28 3.61
C GLU A 176 23.76 -13.91 4.91
N PHE A 177 22.85 -14.77 5.30
CA PHE A 177 22.29 -14.88 6.62
C PHE A 177 22.63 -16.30 7.10
N ASP A 178 23.83 -16.45 7.62
CA ASP A 178 24.42 -17.72 8.00
C ASP A 178 24.05 -18.06 9.44
N SER A 179 23.29 -19.12 9.64
CA SER A 179 22.83 -19.58 10.97
C SER A 179 23.74 -20.64 11.59
N PHE A 180 24.66 -21.23 10.77
CA PHE A 180 25.58 -22.27 11.21
C PHE A 180 27.01 -21.95 10.78
N SER A 181 27.80 -21.40 11.69
CA SER A 181 29.19 -21.05 11.38
C SER A 181 30.09 -22.26 11.16
N ASN A 182 30.67 -22.37 10.01
CA ASN A 182 31.57 -23.41 9.55
C ASN A 182 33.02 -23.06 9.94
N THR A 183 33.44 -23.40 11.19
CA THR A 183 34.73 -22.99 11.74
C THR A 183 35.73 -24.15 11.97
N GLN A 184 35.46 -25.31 11.38
CA GLN A 184 36.35 -26.47 11.52
C GLN A 184 37.50 -26.36 10.48
N SER A 185 38.70 -26.56 10.93
CA SER A 185 39.92 -26.51 10.07
C SER A 185 40.00 -27.69 9.10
N ARG A 186 38.99 -27.83 8.26
CA ARG A 186 38.86 -28.88 7.24
C ARG A 186 38.00 -28.43 6.05
N LYS A 187 38.18 -29.09 4.91
CA LYS A 187 37.38 -28.88 3.68
C LYS A 187 35.90 -29.04 3.93
N GLY A 188 35.06 -28.18 3.32
CA GLY A 188 33.62 -28.22 3.43
C GLY A 188 33.07 -27.84 4.81
N SER A 189 33.87 -27.16 5.65
CA SER A 189 33.46 -26.76 7.01
C SER A 189 34.30 -25.61 7.58
N ALA A 190 34.88 -24.73 6.77
CA ALA A 190 35.88 -23.77 7.22
C ALA A 190 35.60 -22.32 6.77
N PHE A 191 34.55 -22.04 6.05
CA PHE A 191 34.32 -20.72 5.47
C PHE A 191 34.35 -19.60 6.52
N ASP A 192 33.87 -19.84 7.74
CA ASP A 192 33.70 -18.82 8.79
C ASP A 192 34.80 -18.79 9.83
N THR A 193 35.87 -19.56 9.65
CA THR A 193 36.97 -19.63 10.61
C THR A 193 37.56 -18.26 10.96
N SER A 194 37.46 -17.27 10.04
CA SER A 194 37.98 -15.93 10.23
C SER A 194 37.09 -14.99 11.06
N ILE A 195 35.81 -15.32 11.27
CA ILE A 195 34.84 -14.43 11.94
C ILE A 195 34.22 -15.04 13.19
N GLY A 196 34.50 -16.31 13.50
CA GLY A 196 34.09 -16.96 14.77
C GLY A 196 32.88 -17.86 14.64
N SER A 197 32.40 -18.37 15.77
CA SER A 197 31.48 -19.53 15.85
C SER A 197 30.02 -19.15 16.05
N TYR A 198 29.64 -17.92 15.79
CA TYR A 198 28.25 -17.46 15.94
C TYR A 198 27.60 -17.12 14.59
N PRO A 199 26.27 -17.28 14.51
CA PRO A 199 25.51 -16.80 13.34
C PRO A 199 25.87 -15.36 12.98
N HIS A 200 25.85 -15.07 11.69
CA HIS A 200 26.25 -13.77 11.17
C HIS A 200 25.51 -13.39 9.87
N ILE A 201 25.65 -12.13 9.52
CA ILE A 201 25.21 -11.58 8.23
C ILE A 201 26.42 -10.91 7.64
N ALA A 202 26.78 -11.26 6.40
CA ALA A 202 27.95 -10.70 5.73
C ALA A 202 27.81 -10.79 4.21
N SER A 203 28.68 -10.11 3.46
CA SER A 203 28.57 -10.09 2.02
C SER A 203 29.93 -10.22 1.32
N ASN A 204 29.89 -10.71 0.08
CA ASN A 204 31.02 -10.76 -0.81
C ASN A 204 30.59 -11.03 -2.28
N TYR A 205 31.56 -11.37 -3.14
CA TYR A 205 31.35 -11.74 -4.54
C TYR A 205 31.64 -13.23 -4.74
N PRO A 206 30.63 -14.12 -4.75
CA PRO A 206 30.80 -15.57 -4.80
C PRO A 206 31.67 -16.07 -5.96
N GLY A 207 31.54 -15.48 -7.16
CA GLY A 207 32.33 -15.82 -8.33
C GLY A 207 33.74 -15.22 -8.40
N ALA A 208 34.18 -14.50 -7.35
CA ALA A 208 35.50 -13.85 -7.36
C ALA A 208 36.51 -14.65 -6.55
N GLY A 209 37.73 -14.82 -7.09
CA GLY A 209 38.79 -15.57 -6.45
C GLY A 209 39.27 -14.99 -5.13
N LEU A 210 39.19 -13.68 -4.96
CA LEU A 210 39.54 -13.01 -3.69
C LEU A 210 38.61 -13.31 -2.54
N THR A 211 37.44 -13.88 -2.83
CA THR A 211 36.49 -14.34 -1.78
C THR A 211 37.02 -15.54 -1.04
N TYR A 212 37.87 -16.35 -1.65
CA TYR A 212 38.38 -17.61 -1.13
C TYR A 212 39.85 -17.52 -0.81
N VAL A 213 40.22 -17.79 0.44
CA VAL A 213 41.62 -17.76 0.91
C VAL A 213 42.01 -19.16 1.36
N THR A 214 42.96 -19.77 0.64
CA THR A 214 43.46 -21.07 1.06
C THR A 214 44.30 -20.96 2.31
N ASN A 215 43.99 -21.76 3.31
CA ASN A 215 44.77 -21.93 4.50
C ASN A 215 45.69 -23.16 4.33
N ASN A 216 47.00 -22.91 4.22
CA ASN A 216 48.03 -23.94 4.05
C ASN A 216 48.76 -24.31 5.33
N LEU A 217 48.22 -23.96 6.50
CA LEU A 217 48.83 -24.36 7.81
C LEU A 217 48.86 -25.87 8.03
N SER A 218 48.06 -26.63 7.32
CA SER A 218 48.13 -28.10 7.21
C SER A 218 48.38 -28.48 5.77
N PRO A 219 49.62 -28.62 5.35
CA PRO A 219 49.98 -28.90 3.93
C PRO A 219 49.31 -30.15 3.34
N ASP A 220 49.06 -31.17 4.20
CA ASP A 220 48.46 -32.44 3.79
C ASP A 220 46.91 -32.34 3.69
N ASN A 221 46.30 -31.30 4.25
CA ASN A 221 44.85 -31.08 4.24
C ASN A 221 44.52 -29.58 4.20
N PRO A 222 44.83 -28.86 3.09
CA PRO A 222 44.48 -27.45 2.97
C PRO A 222 42.94 -27.28 2.95
N TYR A 223 42.45 -26.21 3.52
CA TYR A 223 41.06 -25.82 3.52
C TYR A 223 40.92 -24.35 3.15
N VAL A 224 39.72 -23.92 2.84
CA VAL A 224 39.44 -22.56 2.34
C VAL A 224 38.62 -21.78 3.34
N LEU A 225 39.07 -20.53 3.58
CA LEU A 225 38.35 -19.51 4.36
C LEU A 225 37.62 -18.59 3.40
N MET A 226 36.48 -18.08 3.81
CA MET A 226 35.75 -17.06 3.07
C MET A 226 36.05 -15.66 3.61
N GLN A 227 36.17 -14.66 2.73
CA GLN A 227 36.28 -13.25 3.11
C GLN A 227 34.91 -12.65 3.27
N HIS A 228 34.64 -12.07 4.43
CA HIS A 228 33.38 -11.47 4.81
C HIS A 228 33.51 -9.94 4.86
N GLN A 229 32.53 -9.22 4.29
CA GLN A 229 32.42 -7.76 4.33
C GLN A 229 31.13 -7.33 4.99
N GLY A 230 31.16 -6.22 5.72
CA GLY A 230 29.96 -5.65 6.33
C GLY A 230 29.30 -6.55 7.37
N VAL A 231 30.10 -7.22 8.20
CA VAL A 231 29.62 -8.23 9.17
C VAL A 231 28.69 -7.62 10.22
N ILE A 232 27.53 -8.25 10.41
CA ILE A 232 26.63 -8.07 11.58
C ILE A 232 26.65 -9.37 12.36
N GLN A 233 27.12 -9.31 13.60
CA GLN A 233 27.20 -10.42 14.54
C GLN A 233 27.07 -9.90 15.98
N ASN A 234 26.49 -10.67 16.88
CA ASN A 234 26.28 -10.25 18.28
C ASN A 234 26.70 -11.33 19.32
N ASN A 235 27.49 -12.31 18.93
CA ASN A 235 27.93 -13.42 19.77
C ASN A 235 26.76 -14.20 20.41
N SER A 236 25.67 -14.36 19.70
CA SER A 236 24.48 -15.09 20.16
C SER A 236 23.95 -16.01 19.07
N PHE A 237 23.65 -17.25 19.42
CA PHE A 237 22.93 -18.19 18.52
C PHE A 237 21.50 -17.78 18.23
N ASN A 238 20.96 -16.82 18.99
CA ASN A 238 19.63 -16.26 18.77
C ASN A 238 19.61 -15.08 17.77
N LEU A 239 20.71 -14.77 17.10
CA LEU A 239 20.76 -13.68 16.11
C LEU A 239 19.73 -13.91 14.99
N LEU A 240 19.67 -15.13 14.46
CA LEU A 240 18.80 -15.54 13.35
C LEU A 240 17.71 -16.51 13.81
N SER A 241 18.06 -17.74 14.18
CA SER A 241 17.12 -18.84 14.46
C SER A 241 16.59 -18.79 15.91
N ASN A 242 15.64 -17.92 16.16
CA ASN A 242 15.03 -17.67 17.48
C ASN A 242 13.50 -17.80 17.52
N GLY A 243 12.88 -18.28 16.41
CA GLY A 243 11.44 -18.43 16.30
C GLY A 243 10.66 -17.14 16.02
N ALA A 244 11.36 -16.05 15.69
CA ALA A 244 10.75 -14.78 15.35
C ALA A 244 11.00 -14.39 13.89
N TRP A 245 10.11 -13.58 13.34
CA TRP A 245 10.32 -12.89 12.07
C TRP A 245 11.27 -11.72 12.25
N HIS A 246 12.23 -11.57 11.35
CA HIS A 246 13.23 -10.53 11.32
C HIS A 246 13.06 -9.66 10.07
N HIS A 247 12.89 -8.36 10.26
CA HIS A 247 12.78 -7.45 9.14
C HIS A 247 14.14 -7.04 8.60
N VAL A 248 14.27 -7.00 7.28
CA VAL A 248 15.46 -6.52 6.57
C VAL A 248 15.07 -5.46 5.57
N THR A 249 15.68 -4.28 5.70
CA THR A 249 15.64 -3.24 4.67
C THR A 249 16.97 -3.17 3.96
N MET A 250 16.95 -3.27 2.64
CA MET A 250 18.14 -3.12 1.77
C MET A 250 17.92 -1.94 0.84
N LYS A 251 18.91 -1.02 0.80
CA LYS A 251 18.83 0.20 -0.01
C LYS A 251 20.04 0.27 -0.95
N TRP A 252 19.78 0.25 -2.24
CA TRP A 252 20.75 0.51 -3.27
C TRP A 252 20.82 2.01 -3.56
N ASP A 253 22.02 2.59 -3.45
CA ASP A 253 22.33 3.95 -3.90
C ASP A 253 23.10 3.87 -5.22
N ALA A 254 22.44 4.26 -6.30
CA ALA A 254 22.99 4.16 -7.66
C ALA A 254 24.15 5.12 -7.89
N ALA A 255 24.14 6.30 -7.26
CA ALA A 255 25.21 7.30 -7.40
C ALA A 255 26.47 6.89 -6.62
N ALA A 256 26.29 6.43 -5.39
CA ALA A 256 27.38 5.98 -4.53
C ALA A 256 27.84 4.55 -4.85
N LYS A 257 27.05 3.77 -5.60
CA LYS A 257 27.26 2.33 -5.86
C LYS A 257 27.42 1.56 -4.54
N THR A 258 26.52 1.81 -3.59
CA THR A 258 26.54 1.16 -2.29
C THR A 258 25.23 0.47 -1.99
N MET A 259 25.31 -0.65 -1.28
CA MET A 259 24.20 -1.34 -0.68
C MET A 259 24.24 -1.12 0.83
N THR A 260 23.18 -0.52 1.38
CA THR A 260 22.97 -0.44 2.83
C THR A 260 21.93 -1.45 3.24
N TYR A 261 22.26 -2.31 4.20
CA TYR A 261 21.30 -3.25 4.77
C TYR A 261 21.20 -3.04 6.26
N SER A 262 19.94 -3.04 6.75
CA SER A 262 19.58 -2.92 8.15
C SER A 262 18.84 -4.19 8.57
N TYR A 263 19.31 -4.83 9.63
CA TYR A 263 18.74 -6.06 10.14
C TYR A 263 17.93 -5.82 11.38
N ASN A 264 16.72 -6.39 11.40
CA ASN A 264 15.75 -6.30 12.50
C ASN A 264 15.32 -4.86 12.81
N ASP A 265 15.08 -4.08 11.75
CA ASP A 265 14.76 -2.65 11.82
C ASP A 265 13.25 -2.36 11.96
N LYS A 266 12.41 -3.42 12.01
CA LYS A 266 10.99 -3.34 12.39
C LYS A 266 10.63 -4.45 13.40
N ASP A 267 9.72 -4.11 14.29
CA ASP A 267 9.10 -5.05 15.23
C ASP A 267 8.09 -5.96 14.51
N PRO A 268 8.19 -7.30 14.59
CA PRO A 268 7.34 -8.20 13.82
C PRO A 268 5.87 -8.22 14.25
N SER A 269 5.56 -7.85 15.46
CA SER A 269 4.17 -7.85 15.97
C SER A 269 3.40 -6.60 15.56
N THR A 270 4.08 -5.46 15.46
CA THR A 270 3.48 -4.16 15.17
C THR A 270 3.87 -3.63 13.78
N GLY A 271 4.96 -4.15 13.19
CA GLY A 271 5.58 -3.62 11.98
C GLY A 271 6.13 -2.20 12.16
N ASN A 272 6.25 -1.70 13.39
CA ASN A 272 6.82 -0.39 13.66
C ASN A 272 8.35 -0.42 13.49
N ALA A 273 8.90 0.70 13.01
CA ALA A 273 10.33 0.88 12.98
C ALA A 273 10.91 0.76 14.40
N GLN A 274 12.03 0.08 14.53
CA GLN A 274 12.80 -0.03 15.74
C GLN A 274 14.29 0.18 15.46
N THR A 275 15.10 0.30 16.51
CA THR A 275 16.55 0.36 16.35
C THR A 275 17.04 -0.97 15.78
N PRO A 276 17.70 -0.99 14.63
CA PRO A 276 18.20 -2.23 14.04
C PRO A 276 19.29 -2.86 14.92
N VAL A 277 19.36 -4.18 14.93
CA VAL A 277 20.46 -4.93 15.56
C VAL A 277 21.79 -4.55 14.91
N GLY A 278 21.78 -4.30 13.61
CA GLY A 278 22.93 -3.79 12.88
C GLY A 278 22.54 -3.15 11.55
N THR A 279 23.34 -2.17 11.15
CA THR A 279 23.27 -1.55 9.82
C THR A 279 24.67 -1.48 9.25
N LYS A 280 24.83 -1.90 8.00
CA LYS A 280 26.09 -1.84 7.26
C LYS A 280 25.87 -1.25 5.87
N THR A 281 26.86 -0.55 5.39
CA THR A 281 26.94 -0.05 4.02
C THR A 281 28.20 -0.62 3.38
N VAL A 282 28.04 -1.29 2.25
CA VAL A 282 29.13 -1.88 1.47
C VAL A 282 29.10 -1.36 0.04
N SER A 283 30.29 -1.18 -0.54
CA SER A 283 30.39 -0.81 -1.96
C SER A 283 30.18 -2.05 -2.83
N ILE A 284 29.36 -1.92 -3.87
CA ILE A 284 29.20 -2.95 -4.90
C ILE A 284 29.75 -2.40 -6.21
N ASP A 285 30.72 -3.10 -6.78
CA ASP A 285 31.24 -2.82 -8.11
C ASP A 285 30.30 -3.38 -9.18
N PRO A 286 29.55 -2.54 -9.92
CA PRO A 286 28.61 -3.02 -10.94
C PRO A 286 29.29 -3.88 -12.01
N THR A 287 30.57 -3.67 -12.32
CA THR A 287 31.26 -4.44 -13.36
C THR A 287 31.44 -5.91 -13.00
N LYS A 288 31.38 -6.25 -11.71
CA LYS A 288 31.47 -7.64 -11.22
C LYS A 288 30.12 -8.38 -11.25
N ILE A 289 29.02 -7.65 -11.29
CA ILE A 289 27.66 -8.23 -11.28
C ILE A 289 26.90 -7.98 -12.59
N ASP A 290 27.34 -7.01 -13.39
CA ASP A 290 26.82 -6.72 -14.73
C ASP A 290 27.99 -6.44 -15.71
N PRO A 291 28.81 -7.46 -16.03
CA PRO A 291 29.98 -7.30 -16.88
C PRO A 291 29.65 -6.84 -18.31
N ASN A 292 28.40 -7.04 -18.75
CA ASN A 292 27.93 -6.61 -20.06
C ASN A 292 27.38 -5.17 -20.06
N ASN A 293 27.41 -4.48 -18.91
CA ASN A 293 26.94 -3.10 -18.72
C ASN A 293 25.50 -2.89 -19.23
N THR A 294 24.64 -3.81 -18.92
CA THR A 294 23.20 -3.72 -19.27
C THR A 294 22.44 -2.74 -18.38
N GLY A 295 22.99 -2.43 -17.21
CA GLY A 295 22.36 -1.65 -16.16
C GLY A 295 21.35 -2.45 -15.34
N TYR A 296 21.19 -3.76 -15.56
CA TYR A 296 20.20 -4.60 -14.88
C TYR A 296 20.81 -5.85 -14.29
N VAL A 297 20.35 -6.23 -13.11
CA VAL A 297 20.71 -7.49 -12.45
C VAL A 297 19.46 -8.24 -12.00
N ARG A 298 19.51 -9.55 -12.10
CA ARG A 298 18.53 -10.45 -11.47
C ARG A 298 18.84 -10.53 -9.98
N TRP A 299 17.81 -10.65 -9.17
CA TRP A 299 17.98 -10.91 -7.75
C TRP A 299 17.05 -12.01 -7.26
N GLY A 300 17.33 -12.55 -6.10
CA GLY A 300 16.51 -13.60 -5.51
C GLY A 300 17.13 -14.13 -4.24
N PHE A 301 16.63 -15.27 -3.82
CA PHE A 301 17.09 -15.97 -2.62
C PHE A 301 17.52 -17.38 -2.94
N THR A 302 18.53 -17.83 -2.21
CA THR A 302 18.91 -19.23 -2.08
C THR A 302 18.91 -19.60 -0.61
N GLY A 303 18.76 -20.89 -0.31
CA GLY A 303 18.94 -21.42 1.05
C GLY A 303 19.40 -22.87 0.96
N SER A 304 20.13 -23.30 1.96
CA SER A 304 20.52 -24.69 2.06
C SER A 304 20.50 -25.20 3.51
N THR A 305 20.44 -26.49 3.65
CA THR A 305 20.57 -27.21 4.93
C THR A 305 21.50 -28.39 4.74
N GLY A 306 22.23 -28.74 5.77
CA GLY A 306 23.03 -29.95 5.85
C GLY A 306 22.40 -30.97 6.79
N THR A 307 23.17 -31.53 7.71
CA THR A 307 22.66 -32.38 8.82
C THR A 307 21.91 -31.54 9.86
N ASN A 308 22.32 -30.30 10.06
CA ASN A 308 21.51 -29.26 10.72
C ASN A 308 20.55 -28.66 9.70
N TRP A 309 19.42 -28.17 10.17
CA TRP A 309 18.40 -27.61 9.30
C TRP A 309 17.51 -26.60 10.01
N GLU A 310 16.77 -25.83 9.24
CA GLU A 310 15.81 -24.85 9.73
C GLU A 310 14.77 -24.51 8.67
N ASN A 311 13.65 -23.89 9.09
CA ASN A 311 12.68 -23.32 8.17
C ASN A 311 13.17 -21.96 7.69
N ASN A 312 13.68 -21.88 6.47
CA ASN A 312 14.07 -20.63 5.82
C ASN A 312 12.90 -20.06 5.03
N LEU A 313 12.28 -18.98 5.56
CA LEU A 313 11.11 -18.36 4.96
C LEU A 313 11.36 -16.87 4.63
N VAL A 314 10.74 -16.39 3.55
CA VAL A 314 10.82 -14.99 3.12
C VAL A 314 9.42 -14.46 2.81
N ILE A 315 9.10 -13.25 3.32
CA ILE A 315 7.92 -12.47 2.96
C ILE A 315 8.39 -11.13 2.43
N PHE A 316 7.91 -10.71 1.27
CA PHE A 316 8.28 -9.42 0.68
C PHE A 316 7.25 -8.34 1.01
N GLU A 317 7.72 -7.14 1.41
CA GLU A 317 6.92 -5.92 1.53
C GLU A 317 7.13 -4.99 0.34
N GLN A 318 8.35 -4.96 -0.20
CA GLN A 318 8.72 -4.16 -1.35
C GLN A 318 9.70 -4.93 -2.23
N VAL A 319 9.36 -5.02 -3.50
CA VAL A 319 10.08 -5.79 -4.51
C VAL A 319 10.71 -4.82 -5.52
N PRO A 320 12.03 -4.57 -5.43
CA PRO A 320 12.70 -3.67 -6.36
C PRO A 320 12.59 -4.20 -7.80
N GLY A 321 12.42 -3.27 -8.75
CA GLY A 321 12.17 -3.59 -10.16
C GLY A 321 10.68 -3.69 -10.50
N VAL A 322 9.79 -4.02 -9.54
CA VAL A 322 8.33 -3.98 -9.71
C VAL A 322 7.82 -2.58 -9.39
N VAL A 323 7.90 -2.19 -8.13
CA VAL A 323 7.54 -0.85 -7.65
C VAL A 323 8.51 -0.44 -6.54
N ASN A 324 9.07 0.75 -6.66
CA ASN A 324 9.79 1.43 -5.59
C ASN A 324 8.93 2.60 -5.12
N SER A 325 8.39 2.52 -3.91
CA SER A 325 7.47 3.50 -3.34
C SER A 325 7.90 3.89 -1.93
N SER A 326 7.57 5.10 -1.55
CA SER A 326 7.83 5.60 -0.20
C SER A 326 6.66 6.45 0.31
N ALA A 327 6.55 6.57 1.62
CA ALA A 327 5.58 7.45 2.25
C ALA A 327 6.23 8.28 3.35
N SER A 328 5.78 9.50 3.49
CA SER A 328 6.16 10.39 4.57
C SER A 328 4.95 11.15 5.10
N VAL A 329 5.04 11.69 6.31
CA VAL A 329 4.01 12.54 6.86
C VAL A 329 4.63 13.79 7.44
N THR A 330 3.99 14.94 7.17
CA THR A 330 4.28 16.21 7.84
C THR A 330 3.06 16.58 8.68
N ALA A 331 3.28 16.80 9.96
CA ALA A 331 2.27 17.34 10.88
C ALA A 331 2.52 18.85 11.06
N MET A 332 1.47 19.63 10.94
CA MET A 332 1.54 21.08 11.07
C MET A 332 0.43 21.59 11.97
N ASP A 333 0.74 22.48 12.88
CA ASP A 333 -0.21 23.30 13.61
C ASP A 333 -0.57 24.52 12.75
N LEU A 334 -1.78 24.50 12.18
CA LEU A 334 -2.27 25.58 11.31
C LEU A 334 -2.65 26.84 12.10
N THR A 335 -2.93 26.69 13.40
CA THR A 335 -3.26 27.83 14.26
C THR A 335 -2.00 28.61 14.62
N ALA A 336 -0.92 27.91 14.93
CA ALA A 336 0.37 28.51 15.27
C ALA A 336 1.29 28.71 14.04
N ASP A 337 0.90 28.24 12.86
CA ASP A 337 1.71 28.22 11.62
C ASP A 337 3.09 27.57 11.84
N LYS A 338 3.09 26.38 12.48
CA LYS A 338 4.31 25.68 12.90
C LYS A 338 4.27 24.20 12.53
N VAL A 339 5.38 23.69 11.98
CA VAL A 339 5.58 22.24 11.82
C VAL A 339 5.75 21.62 13.21
N ILE A 340 5.04 20.52 13.46
CA ILE A 340 5.09 19.77 14.71
C ILE A 340 6.22 18.75 14.62
N ALA A 341 7.21 18.87 15.48
CA ALA A 341 8.27 17.88 15.68
C ALA A 341 7.94 16.94 16.85
N ALA A 342 8.71 15.86 16.97
CA ALA A 342 8.57 14.92 18.10
C ALA A 342 8.84 15.63 19.43
N GLY A 343 7.89 15.49 20.38
CA GLY A 343 7.94 16.11 21.69
C GLY A 343 7.42 17.55 21.76
N ASP A 344 7.00 18.15 20.65
CA ASP A 344 6.41 19.47 20.62
C ASP A 344 5.10 19.54 21.40
N THR A 345 4.69 20.77 21.76
CA THR A 345 3.41 21.03 22.41
C THR A 345 2.53 21.87 21.49
N VAL A 346 1.28 21.43 21.33
CA VAL A 346 0.19 22.15 20.68
C VAL A 346 -0.86 22.54 21.72
N THR A 347 -1.73 23.47 21.42
CA THR A 347 -2.76 23.92 22.35
C THR A 347 -4.10 23.24 22.04
N SER A 348 -4.86 22.92 23.09
CA SER A 348 -6.21 22.40 22.92
C SER A 348 -7.08 23.40 22.14
N GLY A 349 -7.73 22.91 21.08
CA GLY A 349 -8.48 23.72 20.13
C GLY A 349 -7.71 24.07 18.86
N ASP A 350 -6.39 23.91 18.83
CA ASP A 350 -5.61 24.16 17.62
C ASP A 350 -6.06 23.26 16.47
N GLN A 351 -5.98 23.81 15.26
CA GLN A 351 -6.23 23.10 14.04
C GLN A 351 -4.93 22.51 13.52
N LEU A 352 -4.91 21.19 13.34
CA LEU A 352 -3.75 20.48 12.82
C LEU A 352 -4.00 19.96 11.41
N GLN A 353 -2.95 19.95 10.62
CA GLN A 353 -2.87 19.28 9.32
C GLN A 353 -1.90 18.10 9.40
N LEU A 354 -2.33 16.95 8.91
CA LEU A 354 -1.46 15.81 8.60
C LEU A 354 -1.42 15.65 7.08
N ALA A 355 -0.26 15.83 6.49
CA ALA A 355 -0.04 15.67 5.05
C ALA A 355 0.81 14.42 4.78
N TYR A 356 0.16 13.36 4.29
CA TYR A 356 0.82 12.11 3.91
C TYR A 356 1.17 12.17 2.44
N LYS A 357 2.47 12.21 2.13
CA LYS A 357 3.00 12.21 0.78
C LYS A 357 3.37 10.79 0.37
N LEU A 358 2.73 10.27 -0.67
CA LEU A 358 2.94 8.96 -1.25
C LEU A 358 3.72 9.12 -2.56
N ASN A 359 4.97 8.66 -2.58
CA ASN A 359 5.83 8.76 -3.74
C ASN A 359 5.83 7.43 -4.52
N TYR A 360 5.89 7.54 -5.83
CA TYR A 360 6.34 6.51 -6.73
C TYR A 360 7.73 6.90 -7.24
N ASP A 361 8.75 6.22 -6.76
CA ASP A 361 10.14 6.60 -7.04
C ASP A 361 10.64 5.98 -8.35
N SER A 362 10.27 4.72 -8.62
CA SER A 362 10.59 3.99 -9.86
C SER A 362 9.86 2.65 -9.92
N GLY A 363 9.93 1.97 -11.07
CA GLY A 363 9.43 0.62 -11.24
C GLY A 363 8.97 0.34 -12.66
N SER A 364 8.73 -0.93 -12.98
CA SER A 364 8.18 -1.39 -14.25
C SER A 364 6.66 -1.45 -14.26
N GLN A 365 6.03 -1.33 -13.09
CA GLN A 365 4.57 -1.28 -12.93
C GLN A 365 4.18 -0.04 -12.14
N ASP A 366 2.95 0.43 -12.34
CA ASP A 366 2.31 1.40 -11.45
C ASP A 366 2.13 0.80 -10.05
N TRP A 367 2.13 1.61 -9.02
CA TRP A 367 1.76 1.19 -7.67
C TRP A 367 0.23 1.08 -7.60
N LYS A 368 -0.25 -0.16 -7.61
CA LYS A 368 -1.65 -0.51 -7.89
C LYS A 368 -2.50 -0.66 -6.63
N ASN A 369 -3.77 -0.26 -6.76
CA ASN A 369 -4.81 -0.52 -5.74
C ASN A 369 -4.43 -0.07 -4.33
N VAL A 370 -3.82 1.09 -4.21
CA VAL A 370 -3.30 1.59 -2.92
C VAL A 370 -4.44 1.87 -1.95
N VAL A 371 -4.43 1.17 -0.82
CA VAL A 371 -5.33 1.40 0.31
C VAL A 371 -4.57 2.12 1.41
N ALA A 372 -4.95 3.35 1.68
CA ALA A 372 -4.49 4.11 2.82
C ALA A 372 -5.31 3.72 4.06
N LYS A 373 -4.63 3.23 5.11
CA LYS A 373 -5.17 3.07 6.46
C LYS A 373 -4.45 4.07 7.35
N ILE A 374 -5.09 5.20 7.58
CA ILE A 374 -4.47 6.32 8.28
C ILE A 374 -4.95 6.32 9.73
N ALA A 375 -4.01 6.10 10.64
CA ALA A 375 -4.24 6.20 12.06
C ALA A 375 -4.31 7.69 12.44
N ILE A 376 -5.45 8.13 12.96
CA ILE A 376 -5.67 9.49 13.44
C ILE A 376 -5.12 9.56 14.87
N PRO A 377 -4.24 10.53 15.17
CA PRO A 377 -3.74 10.73 16.53
C PRO A 377 -4.86 10.85 17.56
N ASN A 378 -4.68 10.25 18.73
CA ASN A 378 -5.65 10.40 19.81
C ASN A 378 -5.90 11.88 20.14
N ASN A 379 -7.12 12.19 20.55
CA ASN A 379 -7.57 13.56 20.84
C ASN A 379 -7.56 14.51 19.61
N MET A 380 -7.57 13.97 18.40
CA MET A 380 -7.79 14.73 17.18
C MET A 380 -9.14 14.36 16.56
N THR A 381 -9.98 15.34 16.28
CA THR A 381 -11.24 15.18 15.55
C THR A 381 -11.05 15.68 14.13
N VAL A 382 -11.21 14.82 13.15
CA VAL A 382 -11.03 15.18 11.74
C VAL A 382 -12.25 15.96 11.23
N SER A 383 -11.97 17.08 10.61
CA SER A 383 -12.99 17.94 10.00
C SER A 383 -12.97 17.87 8.46
N TYR A 384 -11.82 17.49 7.87
CA TYR A 384 -11.62 17.52 6.44
C TYR A 384 -10.55 16.51 6.01
N ALA A 385 -10.76 15.85 4.87
CA ALA A 385 -9.76 15.01 4.23
C ALA A 385 -9.88 15.08 2.70
N LYS A 386 -8.74 15.10 1.99
CA LYS A 386 -8.65 15.02 0.54
C LYS A 386 -7.39 14.29 0.09
N VAL A 387 -7.41 13.74 -1.11
CA VAL A 387 -6.19 13.37 -1.84
C VAL A 387 -5.98 14.36 -2.99
N THR A 388 -4.73 14.74 -3.23
CA THR A 388 -4.30 15.58 -4.35
C THR A 388 -3.14 14.88 -5.06
N TYR A 389 -3.25 14.73 -6.37
CA TYR A 389 -2.22 14.12 -7.22
C TYR A 389 -1.31 15.19 -7.83
N ALA A 390 -0.13 14.80 -8.30
CA ALA A 390 0.86 15.73 -8.90
C ALA A 390 0.32 16.48 -10.14
N ASP A 391 -0.64 15.89 -10.85
CA ASP A 391 -1.32 16.53 -11.99
C ASP A 391 -2.39 17.56 -11.58
N GLY A 392 -2.49 17.89 -10.29
CA GLY A 392 -3.42 18.88 -9.73
C GLY A 392 -4.84 18.36 -9.49
N LYS A 393 -5.17 17.12 -9.90
CA LYS A 393 -6.49 16.54 -9.62
C LYS A 393 -6.62 16.21 -8.14
N SER A 394 -7.79 16.47 -7.59
CA SER A 394 -8.09 16.25 -6.18
C SER A 394 -9.42 15.54 -6.01
N GLU A 395 -9.51 14.73 -4.96
CA GLU A 395 -10.72 14.00 -4.56
C GLU A 395 -10.98 14.23 -3.07
N LEU A 396 -12.21 14.49 -2.72
CA LEU A 396 -12.61 14.62 -1.31
C LEU A 396 -12.77 13.22 -0.69
N ILE A 397 -12.31 13.11 0.54
CA ILE A 397 -12.49 11.91 1.36
C ILE A 397 -13.48 12.26 2.46
N ASP A 398 -14.56 11.49 2.59
CA ASP A 398 -15.58 11.74 3.60
C ASP A 398 -15.03 11.37 5.01
N PRO A 399 -14.87 12.35 5.93
CA PRO A 399 -14.41 12.06 7.28
C PRO A 399 -15.37 11.20 8.10
N SER A 400 -16.64 11.08 7.69
CA SER A 400 -17.62 10.20 8.39
C SER A 400 -17.26 8.73 8.26
N THR A 401 -16.38 8.36 7.33
CA THR A 401 -15.86 6.99 7.17
C THR A 401 -14.81 6.61 8.21
N ILE A 402 -14.38 7.55 9.08
CA ILE A 402 -13.43 7.27 10.15
C ILE A 402 -14.10 6.40 11.20
N SER A 403 -13.51 5.24 11.46
CA SER A 403 -13.93 4.29 12.48
C SER A 403 -12.75 3.94 13.37
N ALA A 404 -12.96 3.90 14.69
CA ALA A 404 -11.91 3.59 15.67
C ALA A 404 -10.60 4.34 15.44
N GLN A 405 -10.67 5.66 15.25
CA GLN A 405 -9.53 6.54 14.96
C GLN A 405 -8.72 6.10 13.71
N THR A 406 -9.37 5.46 12.76
CA THR A 406 -8.74 5.05 11.50
C THR A 406 -9.56 5.52 10.31
N LEU A 407 -8.94 6.27 9.40
CA LEU A 407 -9.47 6.56 8.08
C LEU A 407 -8.98 5.48 7.12
N LYS A 408 -9.92 4.75 6.51
CA LYS A 408 -9.60 3.80 5.43
C LYS A 408 -10.09 4.38 4.10
N TYR A 409 -9.15 4.56 3.16
CA TYR A 409 -9.45 5.10 1.83
C TYR A 409 -8.66 4.36 0.77
N GLN A 410 -9.33 3.87 -0.26
CA GLN A 410 -8.66 3.32 -1.44
C GLN A 410 -8.50 4.43 -2.48
N LEU A 411 -7.26 4.68 -2.93
CA LEU A 411 -7.00 5.61 -4.01
C LEU A 411 -7.75 5.14 -5.26
N THR A 412 -8.40 6.05 -5.95
CA THR A 412 -9.14 5.75 -7.20
C THR A 412 -8.21 5.62 -8.40
N ARG A 413 -6.93 5.98 -8.23
CA ARG A 413 -5.91 5.96 -9.29
C ARG A 413 -4.67 5.23 -8.80
N ASP A 414 -4.12 4.39 -9.66
CA ASP A 414 -2.79 3.81 -9.47
C ASP A 414 -1.74 4.92 -9.58
N LEU A 415 -0.66 4.83 -8.78
CA LEU A 415 0.38 5.84 -8.75
C LEU A 415 1.55 5.47 -9.67
N ASN A 416 2.00 6.43 -10.45
CA ASN A 416 3.10 6.28 -11.41
C ASN A 416 3.89 7.58 -11.57
N GLY A 417 4.86 7.61 -12.47
CA GLY A 417 5.74 8.76 -12.68
C GLY A 417 5.04 10.05 -13.15
N THR A 418 3.76 9.99 -13.58
CA THR A 418 3.04 11.17 -14.07
C THR A 418 2.10 11.78 -13.04
N ASN A 419 1.53 10.97 -12.13
CA ASN A 419 0.54 11.42 -11.15
C ASN A 419 1.02 11.37 -9.69
N ALA A 420 2.17 10.75 -9.42
CA ALA A 420 2.81 10.80 -8.12
C ALA A 420 3.69 12.07 -7.98
N PRO A 421 3.86 12.61 -6.77
CA PRO A 421 3.31 12.10 -5.53
C PRO A 421 1.81 12.36 -5.40
N ALA A 422 1.11 11.44 -4.72
CA ALA A 422 -0.22 11.73 -4.19
C ALA A 422 -0.09 12.21 -2.74
N THR A 423 -0.78 13.30 -2.39
CA THR A 423 -0.78 13.84 -1.03
C THR A 423 -2.16 13.69 -0.42
N ILE A 424 -2.27 12.87 0.65
CA ILE A 424 -3.49 12.79 1.45
C ILE A 424 -3.38 13.81 2.58
N THR A 425 -4.21 14.85 2.51
CA THR A 425 -4.27 15.91 3.51
C THR A 425 -5.45 15.65 4.44
N ILE A 426 -5.19 15.62 5.73
CA ILE A 426 -6.19 15.51 6.78
C ILE A 426 -6.10 16.75 7.66
N ILE A 427 -7.23 17.40 7.90
CA ILE A 427 -7.32 18.53 8.82
C ILE A 427 -8.30 18.21 9.93
N GLY A 428 -7.93 18.56 11.13
CA GLY A 428 -8.76 18.34 12.32
C GLY A 428 -8.36 19.23 13.46
N ASN A 429 -9.09 19.12 14.55
CA ASN A 429 -8.86 19.92 15.75
C ASN A 429 -8.44 19.02 16.90
N VAL A 430 -7.49 19.48 17.68
CA VAL A 430 -7.10 18.80 18.90
C VAL A 430 -8.05 19.08 20.03
N MET A 431 -8.44 18.02 20.72
CA MET A 431 -9.30 18.07 21.90
C MET A 431 -8.47 17.63 23.10
N GLY A 432 -8.11 18.54 23.95
CA GLY A 432 -7.39 18.25 25.18
C GLY A 432 -8.27 18.29 26.41
N VAL A 433 -7.72 17.87 27.54
CA VAL A 433 -8.39 18.01 28.84
C VAL A 433 -8.21 19.44 29.35
N LYS A 434 -9.31 20.06 29.77
CA LYS A 434 -9.27 21.39 30.34
C LYS A 434 -8.38 21.37 31.60
N ASN A 435 -7.42 22.27 31.68
CA ASN A 435 -6.47 22.42 32.81
C ASN A 435 -5.48 21.26 33.01
N ALA A 436 -5.23 20.44 31.97
CA ALA A 436 -4.25 19.35 32.01
C ALA A 436 -3.45 19.30 30.70
N THR A 437 -2.33 18.63 30.74
CA THR A 437 -1.59 18.24 29.53
C THR A 437 -1.92 16.80 29.15
N THR A 438 -1.96 16.50 27.86
CA THR A 438 -2.24 15.17 27.35
C THR A 438 -1.16 14.77 26.33
N ALA A 439 -0.45 13.68 26.60
CA ALA A 439 0.50 13.12 25.65
C ALA A 439 -0.24 12.40 24.52
N VAL A 440 0.20 12.65 23.29
CA VAL A 440 -0.28 11.98 22.07
C VAL A 440 0.86 11.17 21.50
N ALA A 441 0.69 9.87 21.44
CA ALA A 441 1.67 8.96 20.86
C ALA A 441 1.78 9.11 19.34
N ALA A 442 2.93 8.78 18.80
CA ALA A 442 3.12 8.66 17.36
C ALA A 442 2.13 7.65 16.76
N ALA A 443 1.49 8.01 15.65
CA ALA A 443 0.48 7.20 14.98
C ALA A 443 1.02 6.69 13.65
N LYS A 444 1.09 5.36 13.50
CA LYS A 444 1.54 4.71 12.28
C LYS A 444 0.39 4.51 11.31
N SER A 445 0.56 5.02 10.10
CA SER A 445 -0.35 4.84 8.97
C SER A 445 0.28 3.94 7.91
N THR A 446 -0.52 3.11 7.25
CA THR A 446 -0.04 2.19 6.21
C THR A 446 -0.68 2.50 4.87
N PHE A 447 0.09 2.31 3.80
CA PHE A 447 -0.31 2.54 2.41
C PHE A 447 0.05 1.28 1.62
N ASN A 448 -0.94 0.41 1.47
CA ASN A 448 -0.76 -0.93 0.96
C ASN A 448 -1.39 -1.07 -0.42
N GLY A 449 -0.56 -1.19 -1.43
CA GLY A 449 -0.97 -1.59 -2.77
C GLY A 449 -0.89 -3.10 -2.97
N SER A 450 -1.34 -3.57 -4.12
CA SER A 450 -1.23 -4.99 -4.49
C SER A 450 0.20 -5.43 -4.82
N ASN A 451 1.14 -4.49 -5.01
CA ASN A 451 2.51 -4.75 -5.46
C ASN A 451 3.60 -3.96 -4.72
N ALA A 452 3.25 -3.17 -3.71
CA ALA A 452 4.18 -2.57 -2.77
C ALA A 452 3.45 -2.13 -1.49
N LEU A 453 4.12 -2.26 -0.33
CA LEU A 453 3.63 -1.81 0.98
C LEU A 453 4.57 -0.75 1.53
N THR A 454 4.00 0.31 2.10
CA THR A 454 4.79 1.33 2.79
C THR A 454 4.02 1.93 3.96
N ASN A 455 4.69 2.70 4.80
CA ASN A 455 4.07 3.33 5.97
C ASN A 455 4.71 4.69 6.27
N ALA A 456 3.99 5.49 7.06
CA ALA A 456 4.50 6.73 7.62
C ALA A 456 3.96 6.89 9.05
N THR A 457 4.76 7.48 9.93
CA THR A 457 4.42 7.63 11.35
C THR A 457 4.47 9.10 11.72
N THR A 458 3.38 9.62 12.32
CA THR A 458 3.35 11.00 12.82
C THR A 458 4.33 11.18 13.97
N PRO A 459 4.83 12.41 14.23
CA PRO A 459 5.52 12.67 15.49
C PRO A 459 4.58 12.46 16.68
N ASN A 460 5.14 12.11 17.83
CA ASN A 460 4.46 12.24 19.11
C ASN A 460 4.49 13.71 19.56
N PHE A 461 3.46 14.17 20.27
CA PHE A 461 3.39 15.53 20.77
C PHE A 461 2.58 15.61 22.08
N THR A 462 2.53 16.78 22.69
CA THR A 462 1.74 17.02 23.90
C THR A 462 0.65 18.07 23.60
N ILE A 463 -0.56 17.86 24.08
CA ILE A 463 -1.62 18.85 24.04
C ILE A 463 -1.64 19.57 25.39
N SER A 464 -1.46 20.89 25.39
CA SER A 464 -1.66 21.74 26.56
C SER A 464 -3.11 22.24 26.63
N ALA A 465 -3.56 22.57 27.83
CA ALA A 465 -4.86 23.21 27.99
C ALA A 465 -4.87 24.60 27.32
N ALA A 466 -5.98 24.92 26.65
CA ALA A 466 -6.16 26.27 26.14
C ALA A 466 -6.28 27.30 27.30
N SER A 467 -5.53 28.39 27.21
CA SER A 467 -5.54 29.43 28.24
C SER A 467 -6.77 30.34 28.18
N ASN A 468 -7.55 30.32 27.08
CA ASN A 468 -8.62 31.31 26.81
C ASN A 468 -9.86 30.65 26.19
N TRP A 469 -10.63 29.89 26.98
CA TRP A 469 -11.89 29.24 26.57
C TRP A 469 -13.12 30.17 26.60
N ASN A 470 -12.94 31.45 26.80
CA ASN A 470 -14.01 32.43 26.94
C ASN A 470 -14.50 33.04 25.62
N LEU A 471 -13.83 32.79 24.50
CA LEU A 471 -14.31 33.10 23.15
C LEU A 471 -14.88 31.86 22.49
N ARG A 472 -16.15 31.88 22.05
CA ARG A 472 -16.83 30.73 21.43
C ARG A 472 -17.61 31.14 20.21
N LEU A 473 -17.61 30.30 19.18
CA LEU A 473 -18.39 30.44 17.96
C LEU A 473 -19.54 29.44 17.91
N PHE A 474 -20.62 29.85 17.25
CA PHE A 474 -21.79 29.01 16.98
C PHE A 474 -22.40 29.41 15.63
N PHE A 475 -22.89 28.43 14.87
CA PHE A 475 -23.79 28.69 13.74
C PHE A 475 -25.19 29.01 14.24
N GLY A 476 -25.92 29.80 13.45
CA GLY A 476 -27.31 30.16 13.75
C GLY A 476 -27.45 31.26 14.78
N ALA A 477 -28.69 31.48 15.21
CA ALA A 477 -29.03 32.53 16.20
C ALA A 477 -28.60 32.15 17.61
N ALA A 478 -28.40 33.13 18.46
CA ALA A 478 -27.90 32.97 19.84
C ALA A 478 -28.75 31.99 20.69
N ALA A 479 -30.06 31.91 20.45
CA ALA A 479 -30.96 31.05 21.20
C ALA A 479 -30.79 29.55 20.90
N ASN A 480 -30.30 29.18 19.71
CA ASN A 480 -30.21 27.81 19.21
C ASN A 480 -28.90 27.54 18.46
N GLY A 481 -27.80 28.13 18.92
CA GLY A 481 -26.50 28.00 18.25
C GLY A 481 -25.94 26.59 18.28
N THR A 482 -25.38 26.14 17.17
CA THR A 482 -24.77 24.83 17.00
C THR A 482 -23.28 24.94 16.62
N LYS A 483 -22.51 23.90 16.92
CA LYS A 483 -21.11 23.81 16.50
C LYS A 483 -20.95 23.26 15.09
N THR A 484 -22.01 22.70 14.54
CA THR A 484 -22.04 22.14 13.19
C THR A 484 -23.19 22.73 12.41
N SER A 485 -23.02 22.82 11.08
CA SER A 485 -24.06 23.22 10.14
C SER A 485 -23.97 22.33 8.89
N GLN A 486 -25.10 22.07 8.24
CA GLN A 486 -25.14 21.41 6.95
C GLN A 486 -25.99 22.23 5.98
N ILE A 487 -25.47 22.38 4.77
CA ILE A 487 -26.13 23.08 3.67
C ILE A 487 -26.05 22.18 2.45
N ASP A 488 -27.19 21.90 1.82
CA ASP A 488 -27.26 21.12 0.60
C ASP A 488 -27.54 22.05 -0.58
N LEU A 489 -26.71 21.96 -1.62
CA LEU A 489 -26.78 22.79 -2.84
C LEU A 489 -27.02 21.91 -4.08
N ASP A 490 -27.83 22.40 -5.01
CA ASP A 490 -28.05 21.76 -6.31
C ASP A 490 -26.89 21.90 -7.31
N GLY A 491 -25.92 22.73 -6.99
CA GLY A 491 -24.75 23.04 -7.80
C GLY A 491 -23.87 24.07 -7.11
N ILE A 492 -22.72 24.31 -7.73
CA ILE A 492 -21.71 25.23 -7.20
C ILE A 492 -22.23 26.67 -7.25
N LYS A 493 -22.30 27.34 -6.10
CA LYS A 493 -22.66 28.77 -5.96
C LYS A 493 -22.11 29.33 -4.68
N ASP A 494 -21.96 30.66 -4.61
CA ASP A 494 -21.61 31.36 -3.38
C ASP A 494 -22.58 31.01 -2.27
N THR A 495 -22.05 30.70 -1.08
CA THR A 495 -22.85 30.21 0.04
C THR A 495 -22.46 30.92 1.33
N THR A 496 -23.43 31.57 1.96
CA THR A 496 -23.18 32.36 3.17
C THR A 496 -23.50 31.56 4.44
N LEU A 497 -22.51 31.47 5.33
CA LEU A 497 -22.61 30.94 6.67
C LEU A 497 -22.81 32.09 7.64
N THR A 498 -23.82 31.97 8.51
CA THR A 498 -24.09 32.96 9.54
C THR A 498 -24.09 32.31 10.93
N GLY A 499 -23.73 33.09 11.91
CA GLY A 499 -23.68 32.63 13.29
C GLY A 499 -23.45 33.74 14.29
N HIS A 500 -23.15 33.37 15.50
CA HIS A 500 -22.84 34.29 16.59
C HIS A 500 -21.60 33.82 17.35
N PHE A 501 -21.02 34.73 18.10
CA PHE A 501 -19.95 34.44 19.02
C PHE A 501 -20.25 34.99 20.42
N THR A 502 -19.75 34.31 21.43
CA THR A 502 -19.78 34.75 22.82
C THR A 502 -18.36 34.98 23.29
N TYR A 503 -18.19 36.06 24.05
CA TYR A 503 -16.92 36.37 24.67
C TYR A 503 -17.18 36.70 26.17
N SER A 504 -16.47 36.00 27.05
CA SER A 504 -16.56 36.20 28.50
C SER A 504 -15.17 36.45 29.09
N LEU A 505 -15.06 37.35 30.03
CA LEU A 505 -13.80 37.63 30.74
C LEU A 505 -13.47 36.59 31.81
N THR A 506 -14.35 35.58 32.04
CA THR A 506 -14.18 34.55 33.06
C THR A 506 -14.20 33.15 32.41
N SER A 507 -13.33 32.26 32.86
CA SER A 507 -13.19 30.89 32.38
C SER A 507 -14.41 29.98 32.72
N THR A 508 -15.40 30.49 33.43
CA THR A 508 -16.56 29.77 33.98
C THR A 508 -17.87 30.08 33.28
N ALA A 509 -17.88 30.84 32.17
CA ALA A 509 -19.11 31.12 31.43
C ALA A 509 -19.71 29.85 30.84
N SER A 510 -20.96 29.54 31.18
CA SER A 510 -21.74 28.46 30.58
C SER A 510 -22.08 28.78 29.13
N ASP A 511 -22.33 27.76 28.32
CA ASP A 511 -22.74 27.86 26.91
C ASP A 511 -24.08 28.60 26.70
N ALA A 512 -24.78 28.95 27.76
CA ALA A 512 -26.15 29.42 27.76
C ALA A 512 -26.29 30.97 27.80
N GLY A 513 -25.24 31.72 27.65
CA GLY A 513 -25.33 33.18 27.74
C GLY A 513 -24.69 33.91 26.58
N TYR A 514 -25.46 34.64 25.79
CA TYR A 514 -24.97 35.70 24.96
C TYR A 514 -24.44 36.82 25.90
N GLY A 515 -23.19 36.66 26.30
CA GLY A 515 -22.50 37.59 27.14
C GLY A 515 -21.47 38.40 26.35
N GLY A 516 -21.81 38.79 25.14
CA GLY A 516 -20.98 39.67 24.36
C GLY A 516 -20.91 41.03 25.07
N THR A 517 -19.73 41.41 25.55
CA THR A 517 -19.51 42.83 25.81
C THR A 517 -19.63 43.52 24.47
N ALA A 518 -20.71 44.30 24.28
CA ALA A 518 -20.87 45.17 23.12
C ALA A 518 -19.57 45.94 22.88
N GLY A 519 -19.09 45.96 21.65
CA GLY A 519 -17.91 46.72 21.25
C GLY A 519 -16.61 45.94 21.03
N LYS A 520 -16.66 44.56 20.89
CA LYS A 520 -15.46 43.79 20.58
C LYS A 520 -15.58 43.02 19.28
N ALA A 521 -14.92 43.52 18.25
CA ALA A 521 -14.78 42.81 16.98
C ALA A 521 -13.83 41.61 17.12
N VAL A 522 -14.19 40.48 16.56
CA VAL A 522 -13.34 39.30 16.44
C VAL A 522 -12.89 39.11 15.00
N THR A 523 -11.72 38.56 14.81
CA THR A 523 -11.22 38.18 13.49
C THR A 523 -11.56 36.73 13.23
N LEU A 524 -12.40 36.46 12.23
CA LEU A 524 -12.71 35.11 11.76
C LEU A 524 -11.55 34.55 10.93
N ARG A 525 -11.23 33.31 11.17
CA ARG A 525 -10.21 32.53 10.46
C ARG A 525 -10.91 31.38 9.71
N PRO A 526 -11.31 31.60 8.45
CA PRO A 526 -11.99 30.57 7.67
C PRO A 526 -11.00 29.64 6.99
N THR A 527 -11.39 28.36 6.92
CA THR A 527 -10.71 27.37 6.08
C THR A 527 -11.77 26.69 5.22
N VAL A 528 -11.58 26.65 3.93
CA VAL A 528 -12.47 25.97 2.98
C VAL A 528 -11.69 24.86 2.29
N ASN A 529 -12.19 23.64 2.40
CA ASN A 529 -11.54 22.47 1.82
C ASN A 529 -10.04 22.38 2.13
N GLY A 530 -9.68 22.69 3.40
CA GLY A 530 -8.31 22.65 3.86
C GLY A 530 -7.42 23.80 3.41
N GLN A 531 -7.96 24.78 2.72
CA GLN A 531 -7.24 25.98 2.32
C GLN A 531 -7.64 27.14 3.21
N THR A 532 -6.67 27.71 3.93
CA THR A 532 -6.87 28.93 4.73
C THR A 532 -7.28 30.08 3.81
N GLN A 533 -8.35 30.75 4.19
CA GLN A 533 -8.88 31.89 3.46
C GLN A 533 -8.51 33.20 4.15
N THR A 534 -8.70 34.29 3.41
CA THR A 534 -8.52 35.65 3.99
C THR A 534 -9.41 35.80 5.22
N SER A 535 -8.81 36.24 6.32
CA SER A 535 -9.54 36.52 7.55
C SER A 535 -10.50 37.71 7.38
N THR A 536 -11.66 37.60 8.01
CA THR A 536 -12.66 38.67 8.03
C THR A 536 -12.96 39.10 9.44
N THR A 537 -13.29 40.39 9.63
CA THR A 537 -13.68 40.91 10.94
C THR A 537 -15.18 40.77 11.10
N ALA A 538 -15.61 40.07 12.16
CA ALA A 538 -17.02 40.07 12.59
C ALA A 538 -17.26 41.31 13.44
N GLY A 539 -18.38 41.99 13.20
CA GLY A 539 -18.73 43.23 13.87
C GLY A 539 -19.02 43.03 15.37
N ASP A 540 -19.14 44.16 16.09
CA ASP A 540 -19.31 44.26 17.53
C ASP A 540 -20.71 43.82 18.03
N GLY A 541 -21.63 43.47 17.13
CA GLY A 541 -22.97 42.96 17.48
C GLY A 541 -23.02 41.49 17.91
N GLY A 542 -21.88 40.82 18.06
CA GLY A 542 -21.81 39.41 18.49
C GLY A 542 -22.26 38.38 17.42
N THR A 543 -22.44 38.83 16.18
CA THR A 543 -22.81 37.93 15.04
C THR A 543 -21.74 37.97 13.98
N PHE A 544 -21.68 36.93 13.17
CA PHE A 544 -20.79 36.85 12.00
C PHE A 544 -21.54 36.41 10.75
N SER A 545 -20.98 36.76 9.59
CA SER A 545 -21.37 36.29 8.29
C SER A 545 -20.10 36.01 7.50
N TYR A 546 -20.00 34.84 6.90
CA TYR A 546 -18.90 34.45 6.04
C TYR A 546 -19.43 33.83 4.75
N THR A 547 -19.12 34.42 3.60
CA THR A 547 -19.50 33.88 2.31
C THR A 547 -18.37 33.02 1.76
N VAL A 548 -18.67 31.75 1.52
CA VAL A 548 -17.81 30.80 0.83
C VAL A 548 -17.95 31.02 -0.67
N PRO A 549 -16.89 31.44 -1.37
CA PRO A 549 -16.94 31.63 -2.81
C PRO A 549 -17.19 30.32 -3.55
N ALA A 550 -17.99 30.38 -4.61
CA ALA A 550 -18.25 29.25 -5.50
C ALA A 550 -16.98 28.58 -6.03
N SER A 551 -15.94 29.36 -6.30
CA SER A 551 -14.64 28.88 -6.78
C SER A 551 -13.88 27.96 -5.83
N LEU A 552 -14.25 27.93 -4.56
CA LEU A 552 -13.65 27.06 -3.52
C LEU A 552 -14.44 25.78 -3.28
N LEU A 553 -15.63 25.68 -3.89
CA LEU A 553 -16.50 24.51 -3.75
C LEU A 553 -16.25 23.48 -4.86
N LEU A 554 -16.29 22.22 -4.46
CA LEU A 554 -16.17 21.06 -5.33
C LEU A 554 -17.50 20.27 -5.30
N PRO A 555 -17.83 19.48 -6.33
CA PRO A 555 -18.93 18.52 -6.24
C PRO A 555 -18.71 17.56 -5.04
N GLY A 556 -19.79 17.26 -4.32
CA GLY A 556 -19.77 16.44 -3.11
C GLY A 556 -19.68 17.26 -1.83
N ALA A 557 -19.24 16.63 -0.76
CA ALA A 557 -19.17 17.24 0.58
C ALA A 557 -17.96 18.14 0.73
N ASN A 558 -18.20 19.44 0.86
CA ASN A 558 -17.17 20.45 1.15
C ASN A 558 -17.20 20.77 2.65
N THR A 559 -16.01 20.92 3.22
CA THR A 559 -15.89 21.28 4.62
C THR A 559 -15.42 22.72 4.76
N VAL A 560 -16.13 23.48 5.59
CA VAL A 560 -15.75 24.80 6.01
C VAL A 560 -15.55 24.79 7.52
N THR A 561 -14.38 25.22 7.98
CA THR A 561 -14.14 25.42 9.40
C THR A 561 -13.92 26.90 9.68
N LEU A 562 -14.44 27.36 10.79
CA LEU A 562 -14.31 28.71 11.26
C LEU A 562 -13.84 28.70 12.71
N TYR A 563 -12.83 29.50 13.02
CA TYR A 563 -12.53 29.89 14.39
C TYR A 563 -12.32 31.40 14.43
N ALA A 564 -12.34 31.96 15.60
CA ALA A 564 -12.16 33.39 15.77
C ALA A 564 -10.96 33.68 16.68
N THR A 565 -10.29 34.80 16.41
CA THR A 565 -9.25 35.36 17.26
C THR A 565 -9.62 36.73 17.71
N TYR A 566 -9.19 37.07 18.91
CA TYR A 566 -9.34 38.40 19.50
C TYR A 566 -8.01 38.85 20.12
N ASN A 567 -7.81 40.16 20.23
CA ASN A 567 -6.65 40.76 20.87
C ASN A 567 -5.30 40.30 20.30
N GLY A 568 -5.15 40.43 18.96
CA GLY A 568 -3.91 40.07 18.26
C GLY A 568 -3.59 38.58 18.23
N GLY A 569 -4.59 37.74 18.42
CA GLY A 569 -4.44 36.26 18.39
C GLY A 569 -4.19 35.61 19.75
N THR A 570 -4.15 36.40 20.85
CA THR A 570 -3.97 35.84 22.20
C THR A 570 -5.18 35.09 22.72
N ASN A 571 -6.38 35.40 22.23
CA ASN A 571 -7.63 34.70 22.54
C ASN A 571 -8.14 34.00 21.30
N VAL A 572 -8.27 32.70 21.37
CA VAL A 572 -8.72 31.83 20.26
C VAL A 572 -10.00 31.12 20.65
N SER A 573 -11.00 31.09 19.75
CA SER A 573 -12.23 30.35 19.97
C SER A 573 -12.03 28.86 19.72
N ASP A 574 -13.04 28.09 20.13
CA ASP A 574 -13.25 26.77 19.54
C ASP A 574 -13.56 26.87 18.04
N VAL A 575 -13.38 25.75 17.34
CA VAL A 575 -13.65 25.64 15.90
C VAL A 575 -15.07 25.15 15.69
N ILE A 576 -15.78 25.77 14.76
CA ILE A 576 -17.08 25.30 14.26
C ILE A 576 -16.94 24.79 12.84
N LYS A 577 -17.75 23.78 12.46
CA LYS A 577 -17.68 23.09 11.18
C LYS A 577 -19.01 23.19 10.42
N ALA A 578 -18.95 23.64 9.17
CA ALA A 578 -20.06 23.50 8.23
C ALA A 578 -19.71 22.47 7.15
N THR A 579 -20.68 21.64 6.79
CA THR A 579 -20.62 20.76 5.61
C THR A 579 -21.51 21.37 4.54
N ILE A 580 -20.93 21.64 3.36
CA ILE A 580 -21.67 22.11 2.19
C ILE A 580 -21.65 20.98 1.18
N ASN A 581 -22.79 20.28 1.02
CA ASN A 581 -22.93 19.22 0.04
C ASN A 581 -23.34 19.84 -1.29
N VAL A 582 -22.47 19.78 -2.27
CA VAL A 582 -22.76 20.24 -3.63
C VAL A 582 -23.18 19.05 -4.47
N GLY A 583 -24.46 18.96 -4.77
CA GLY A 583 -24.99 17.92 -5.65
C GLY A 583 -24.50 18.07 -7.07
N SER A 584 -24.33 16.96 -7.75
CA SER A 584 -23.89 16.89 -9.14
C SER A 584 -24.74 15.90 -9.93
N LEU A 585 -24.77 16.12 -11.24
CA LEU A 585 -25.31 15.19 -12.21
C LEU A 585 -24.19 14.78 -13.15
N ALA A 586 -23.86 13.50 -13.18
CA ALA A 586 -22.75 12.98 -13.98
C ALA A 586 -22.99 11.53 -14.44
N PHE A 587 -22.22 11.10 -15.43
CA PHE A 587 -22.10 9.67 -15.71
C PHE A 587 -21.21 9.03 -14.63
N SER A 588 -21.66 7.91 -14.06
CA SER A 588 -20.84 7.06 -13.21
C SER A 588 -20.19 5.93 -14.02
N ASN A 589 -20.77 5.53 -15.14
CA ASN A 589 -20.17 4.60 -16.09
C ASN A 589 -20.72 4.86 -17.50
N VAL A 590 -19.86 4.68 -18.50
CA VAL A 590 -20.23 4.64 -19.92
C VAL A 590 -19.33 3.63 -20.61
N THR A 591 -19.92 2.56 -21.14
CA THR A 591 -19.17 1.56 -21.91
C THR A 591 -18.48 2.22 -23.09
N SER A 592 -17.15 2.10 -23.15
CA SER A 592 -16.32 2.76 -24.16
C SER A 592 -16.39 2.15 -25.55
N ASN A 593 -16.80 0.87 -25.66
CA ASN A 593 -16.96 0.17 -26.94
C ASN A 593 -18.21 -0.70 -26.91
N ILE A 594 -19.15 -0.45 -27.82
CA ILE A 594 -20.37 -1.23 -28.00
C ILE A 594 -20.26 -1.93 -29.34
N ALA A 595 -19.95 -3.21 -29.33
CA ALA A 595 -19.74 -4.03 -30.52
C ALA A 595 -21.01 -4.81 -30.90
N PHE A 596 -21.29 -4.91 -32.20
CA PHE A 596 -22.32 -5.75 -32.78
C PHE A 596 -21.69 -6.76 -33.74
N ASN A 597 -21.94 -8.04 -33.54
CA ASN A 597 -21.40 -9.09 -34.38
C ASN A 597 -22.52 -9.85 -35.06
N ALA A 598 -22.52 -9.92 -36.38
CA ALA A 598 -23.52 -10.61 -37.14
C ALA A 598 -22.94 -11.52 -38.22
N LYS A 599 -23.58 -12.65 -38.42
CA LYS A 599 -23.38 -13.48 -39.62
C LYS A 599 -24.42 -13.09 -40.66
N LEU A 600 -23.97 -12.62 -41.82
CA LEU A 600 -24.88 -12.26 -42.92
C LEU A 600 -25.48 -13.52 -43.54
N THR A 601 -26.80 -13.56 -43.61
CA THR A 601 -27.58 -14.69 -44.19
C THR A 601 -28.31 -14.32 -45.48
N GLY A 602 -28.11 -13.06 -45.98
CA GLY A 602 -28.85 -12.54 -47.13
C GLY A 602 -30.27 -12.07 -46.81
N THR A 603 -30.66 -12.09 -45.52
CA THR A 603 -31.94 -11.54 -45.03
C THR A 603 -31.68 -10.40 -44.08
N SER A 604 -32.67 -9.50 -43.96
CA SER A 604 -32.58 -8.42 -42.94
C SER A 604 -32.61 -8.99 -41.53
N ALA A 605 -31.82 -8.39 -40.64
CA ALA A 605 -31.74 -8.80 -39.25
C ALA A 605 -31.66 -7.58 -38.31
N THR A 606 -32.12 -7.73 -37.08
CA THR A 606 -31.90 -6.80 -35.99
C THR A 606 -31.18 -7.54 -34.89
N ILE A 607 -30.04 -7.05 -34.43
CA ILE A 607 -29.18 -7.72 -33.43
C ILE A 607 -28.90 -6.80 -32.25
N ALA A 608 -28.77 -7.40 -31.12
CA ALA A 608 -28.31 -6.74 -29.90
C ALA A 608 -26.78 -6.61 -29.88
N PRO A 609 -26.21 -5.75 -29.01
CA PRO A 609 -24.77 -5.71 -28.76
C PRO A 609 -24.22 -7.06 -28.32
N SER A 610 -22.99 -7.36 -28.70
CA SER A 610 -22.29 -8.62 -28.35
C SER A 610 -22.05 -8.79 -26.84
N SER A 611 -22.04 -7.70 -26.08
CA SER A 611 -22.03 -7.66 -24.63
C SER A 611 -22.96 -6.53 -24.15
N GLN A 612 -23.54 -6.74 -22.98
CA GLN A 612 -24.45 -5.74 -22.39
C GLN A 612 -23.66 -4.45 -22.09
N PRO A 613 -24.05 -3.30 -22.66
CA PRO A 613 -23.47 -2.03 -22.29
C PRO A 613 -23.80 -1.66 -20.85
N ASN A 614 -22.94 -0.89 -20.20
CA ASN A 614 -23.23 -0.27 -18.92
C ASN A 614 -23.23 1.27 -19.10
N ILE A 615 -24.40 1.85 -19.00
CA ILE A 615 -24.63 3.31 -19.04
C ILE A 615 -25.29 3.68 -17.72
N SER A 616 -24.54 4.29 -16.82
CA SER A 616 -25.01 4.61 -15.48
C SER A 616 -24.87 6.09 -15.18
N VAL A 617 -25.89 6.65 -14.56
CA VAL A 617 -26.00 8.06 -14.15
C VAL A 617 -25.99 8.12 -12.62
N VAL A 618 -25.21 9.03 -12.08
CA VAL A 618 -25.26 9.43 -10.67
C VAL A 618 -25.83 10.84 -10.58
N ASP A 619 -26.86 11.00 -9.76
CA ASP A 619 -27.48 12.29 -9.47
C ASP A 619 -27.58 12.49 -7.95
N THR A 620 -26.67 13.30 -7.43
CA THR A 620 -26.59 13.62 -5.99
C THR A 620 -27.21 14.96 -5.64
N ARG A 621 -27.91 15.60 -6.59
CA ARG A 621 -28.62 16.88 -6.34
C ARG A 621 -29.79 16.68 -5.37
N VAL A 622 -30.33 17.79 -4.89
CA VAL A 622 -31.46 17.76 -3.97
C VAL A 622 -32.65 17.01 -4.58
N THR A 623 -33.35 16.25 -3.76
CA THR A 623 -34.53 15.46 -4.16
C THR A 623 -35.53 16.29 -4.99
N GLY A 624 -36.06 15.71 -6.05
CA GLY A 624 -37.03 16.36 -6.96
C GLY A 624 -36.41 16.98 -8.21
N LYS A 625 -35.09 16.90 -8.40
CA LYS A 625 -34.46 17.25 -9.68
C LYS A 625 -34.60 16.10 -10.67
N HIS A 626 -34.73 16.47 -11.94
CA HIS A 626 -34.85 15.52 -13.05
C HIS A 626 -33.71 15.66 -14.03
N TRP A 627 -33.42 14.57 -14.73
CA TRP A 627 -32.40 14.53 -15.80
C TRP A 627 -32.96 13.84 -17.05
N ALA A 628 -32.38 14.16 -18.18
CA ALA A 628 -32.63 13.51 -19.44
C ALA A 628 -31.32 13.06 -20.07
N LEU A 629 -31.31 11.82 -20.57
CA LEU A 629 -30.22 11.19 -21.27
C LEU A 629 -30.57 11.15 -22.76
N SER A 630 -29.67 11.62 -23.62
CA SER A 630 -29.74 11.48 -25.06
C SER A 630 -28.48 10.89 -25.64
N ALA A 631 -28.57 10.36 -26.86
CA ALA A 631 -27.42 9.86 -27.60
C ALA A 631 -27.52 10.33 -29.08
N ASN A 632 -26.36 10.57 -29.70
CA ASN A 632 -26.22 10.73 -31.11
C ASN A 632 -25.12 9.82 -31.67
N LEU A 633 -25.17 9.55 -32.99
CA LEU A 633 -24.19 8.71 -33.67
C LEU A 633 -23.57 9.48 -34.81
N THR A 634 -22.25 9.55 -34.85
CA THR A 634 -21.47 10.19 -35.91
C THR A 634 -20.39 9.26 -36.43
N GLY A 635 -19.84 9.55 -37.60
CA GLY A 635 -18.72 8.82 -38.16
C GLY A 635 -19.02 7.41 -38.69
N LEU A 636 -20.28 6.95 -38.65
CA LEU A 636 -20.62 5.66 -39.24
C LEU A 636 -20.43 5.75 -40.77
N ALA A 637 -19.71 4.76 -41.33
CA ALA A 637 -19.34 4.75 -42.73
C ALA A 637 -20.58 4.83 -43.63
N ALA A 638 -20.60 5.76 -44.60
CA ALA A 638 -21.71 5.91 -45.55
C ALA A 638 -21.98 4.67 -46.42
N SER A 639 -20.98 3.76 -46.50
CA SER A 639 -21.11 2.48 -47.19
C SER A 639 -21.87 1.42 -46.40
N PHE A 640 -22.13 1.65 -45.11
CA PHE A 640 -22.96 0.77 -44.30
C PHE A 640 -24.43 1.09 -44.53
N PRO A 641 -25.22 0.16 -45.11
CA PRO A 641 -26.62 0.42 -45.45
C PRO A 641 -27.58 0.27 -44.27
N GLY A 642 -27.07 -0.17 -43.09
CA GLY A 642 -27.85 -0.38 -41.88
C GLY A 642 -27.88 0.83 -40.96
N GLU A 643 -28.51 0.70 -39.83
CA GLU A 643 -28.67 1.76 -38.83
C GLU A 643 -28.55 1.24 -37.39
N VAL A 644 -27.96 2.02 -36.53
CA VAL A 644 -28.03 1.78 -35.07
C VAL A 644 -29.30 2.46 -34.56
N VAL A 645 -30.11 1.72 -33.81
CA VAL A 645 -31.40 2.22 -33.34
C VAL A 645 -31.49 2.07 -31.82
N TYR A 646 -32.25 2.98 -31.20
CA TYR A 646 -32.71 2.81 -29.82
C TYR A 646 -34.18 2.41 -29.82
N GLN A 647 -34.47 1.33 -29.08
CA GLN A 647 -35.85 0.85 -28.86
C GLN A 647 -36.19 1.05 -27.37
N PRO A 648 -37.24 1.80 -27.04
CA PRO A 648 -37.62 2.09 -25.64
C PRO A 648 -38.38 0.94 -24.94
N GLY A 649 -38.66 -0.18 -25.66
CA GLY A 649 -39.43 -1.33 -25.14
C GLY A 649 -40.95 -1.20 -25.31
N ASN A 650 -41.42 0.00 -25.49
CA ASN A 650 -42.80 0.34 -25.88
C ASN A 650 -42.75 1.64 -26.67
N GLY A 651 -43.21 1.64 -27.86
CA GLY A 651 -43.20 2.84 -28.72
C GLY A 651 -42.35 2.69 -29.98
N SER A 652 -42.11 3.80 -30.66
CA SER A 652 -41.40 3.81 -31.92
C SER A 652 -39.90 3.70 -31.76
N VAL A 653 -39.27 2.89 -32.61
CA VAL A 653 -37.83 2.79 -32.74
C VAL A 653 -37.27 4.13 -33.22
N THR A 654 -36.20 4.61 -32.61
CA THR A 654 -35.51 5.82 -33.04
C THR A 654 -34.12 5.46 -33.58
N ALA A 655 -33.88 5.80 -34.86
CA ALA A 655 -32.55 5.68 -35.45
C ALA A 655 -31.59 6.71 -34.81
N LEU A 656 -30.42 6.29 -34.40
CA LEU A 656 -29.37 7.21 -34.00
C LEU A 656 -28.75 7.87 -35.22
N SER A 657 -28.70 9.18 -35.19
CA SER A 657 -28.12 10.02 -36.24
C SER A 657 -27.20 11.08 -35.59
N SER A 658 -26.75 12.05 -36.36
CA SER A 658 -26.02 13.21 -35.82
C SER A 658 -26.88 14.13 -34.94
N GLN A 659 -28.19 13.86 -34.84
CA GLN A 659 -29.11 14.56 -33.94
C GLN A 659 -29.31 13.75 -32.65
N ASP A 660 -29.49 14.44 -31.54
CA ASP A 660 -29.73 13.81 -30.21
C ASP A 660 -31.05 13.04 -30.19
N ALA A 661 -30.99 11.75 -30.01
CA ALA A 661 -32.15 10.89 -29.75
C ALA A 661 -32.36 10.76 -28.23
N ALA A 662 -33.59 10.92 -27.77
CA ALA A 662 -33.94 10.72 -26.36
C ALA A 662 -33.80 9.22 -25.99
N ILE A 663 -33.12 8.93 -24.93
CA ILE A 663 -32.86 7.56 -24.46
C ILE A 663 -33.62 7.27 -23.15
N ASP A 664 -33.47 8.10 -22.13
CA ASP A 664 -34.13 7.90 -20.85
C ASP A 664 -34.24 9.19 -20.04
N THR A 665 -35.10 9.17 -19.02
CA THR A 665 -35.23 10.26 -18.06
C THR A 665 -35.27 9.66 -16.65
N GLY A 666 -34.81 10.42 -15.67
CA GLY A 666 -34.88 10.00 -14.28
C GLY A 666 -34.92 11.18 -13.33
N SER A 667 -35.02 10.88 -12.07
CA SER A 667 -34.97 11.86 -10.97
C SER A 667 -33.76 11.64 -10.10
N SER A 668 -33.44 12.64 -9.26
CA SER A 668 -32.34 12.56 -8.31
C SER A 668 -32.43 11.30 -7.43
N ALA A 669 -31.43 10.45 -7.59
CA ALA A 669 -31.22 9.21 -6.86
C ALA A 669 -29.73 8.89 -6.86
N ALA A 670 -29.27 8.03 -5.95
CA ALA A 670 -27.84 7.78 -5.77
C ALA A 670 -27.14 7.33 -7.05
N THR A 671 -27.60 6.29 -7.69
CA THR A 671 -27.06 5.81 -8.98
C THR A 671 -28.16 5.06 -9.73
N THR A 672 -28.31 5.37 -11.01
CA THR A 672 -29.26 4.70 -11.91
C THR A 672 -28.50 4.05 -13.04
N ASP A 673 -28.51 2.72 -13.13
CA ASP A 673 -28.05 1.97 -14.31
C ASP A 673 -29.19 1.96 -15.34
N VAL A 674 -29.07 2.86 -16.33
CA VAL A 674 -30.03 3.03 -17.41
C VAL A 674 -30.10 1.78 -18.30
N SER A 675 -28.97 1.12 -18.49
CA SER A 675 -28.86 -0.05 -19.35
C SER A 675 -29.25 -1.37 -18.69
N LYS A 676 -29.49 -1.38 -17.36
CA LYS A 676 -29.84 -2.59 -16.63
C LYS A 676 -31.05 -3.35 -17.18
N GLN A 677 -32.00 -2.63 -17.75
CA GLN A 677 -33.23 -3.20 -18.30
C GLN A 677 -33.16 -3.41 -19.83
N TRP A 678 -31.97 -3.24 -20.44
CA TRP A 678 -31.81 -3.46 -21.87
C TRP A 678 -31.78 -4.95 -22.19
N SER A 679 -32.43 -5.31 -23.29
CA SER A 679 -32.52 -6.68 -23.75
C SER A 679 -31.20 -7.15 -24.35
N SER A 680 -30.75 -8.34 -23.97
CA SER A 680 -29.54 -8.98 -24.52
C SER A 680 -29.76 -9.58 -25.93
N THR A 681 -31.02 -9.65 -26.38
CA THR A 681 -31.40 -10.15 -27.70
C THR A 681 -32.56 -9.32 -28.25
N TRP A 682 -32.64 -9.20 -29.56
CA TRP A 682 -33.82 -8.65 -30.22
C TRP A 682 -34.85 -9.79 -30.38
N THR A 683 -36.08 -9.57 -29.93
CA THR A 683 -37.22 -10.46 -30.18
C THR A 683 -38.31 -9.80 -30.96
N ASP A 684 -38.73 -8.60 -30.57
CA ASP A 684 -39.77 -7.79 -31.19
C ASP A 684 -39.70 -6.34 -30.65
N SER A 685 -40.74 -5.57 -30.88
CA SER A 685 -40.86 -4.19 -30.44
C SER A 685 -40.90 -3.99 -28.90
N SER A 686 -41.02 -5.05 -28.11
CA SER A 686 -40.93 -5.01 -26.66
C SER A 686 -39.49 -5.05 -26.14
N SER A 687 -38.52 -5.43 -26.99
CA SER A 687 -37.10 -5.39 -26.66
C SER A 687 -36.65 -3.95 -26.39
N ARG A 688 -35.94 -3.70 -25.30
CA ARG A 688 -35.45 -2.36 -24.94
C ARG A 688 -33.94 -2.28 -25.09
N GLY A 689 -33.38 -1.20 -25.61
CA GLY A 689 -31.96 -0.93 -25.71
C GLY A 689 -31.48 -0.50 -27.08
N LEU A 690 -30.15 -0.57 -27.28
CA LEU A 690 -29.52 -0.33 -28.57
C LEU A 690 -29.54 -1.61 -29.42
N PHE A 691 -29.85 -1.47 -30.68
CA PHE A 691 -29.84 -2.56 -31.64
C PHE A 691 -29.23 -2.10 -32.97
N LEU A 692 -28.65 -3.03 -33.72
CA LEU A 692 -28.18 -2.80 -35.08
C LEU A 692 -29.14 -3.45 -36.05
N LYS A 693 -29.75 -2.65 -36.94
CA LYS A 693 -30.54 -3.15 -38.06
C LYS A 693 -29.66 -3.33 -39.28
N ILE A 694 -29.67 -4.52 -39.80
CA ILE A 694 -28.86 -4.95 -40.94
C ILE A 694 -29.77 -5.30 -42.11
N PRO A 695 -29.77 -4.51 -43.21
CA PRO A 695 -30.48 -4.87 -44.42
C PRO A 695 -29.90 -6.10 -45.13
N SER A 696 -30.71 -6.78 -45.92
CA SER A 696 -30.33 -7.97 -46.70
C SER A 696 -29.17 -7.75 -47.69
N ALA A 697 -28.96 -6.52 -48.12
CA ALA A 697 -27.92 -6.12 -49.08
C ALA A 697 -26.61 -5.70 -48.41
N THR A 698 -26.46 -5.91 -47.07
CA THR A 698 -25.26 -5.52 -46.35
C THR A 698 -24.06 -6.39 -46.75
N THR A 699 -22.92 -5.76 -47.04
CA THR A 699 -21.65 -6.46 -47.31
C THR A 699 -20.91 -6.76 -46.01
N ALA A 700 -20.14 -7.87 -46.02
CA ALA A 700 -19.31 -8.21 -44.89
C ALA A 700 -18.16 -7.18 -44.75
N GLY A 701 -17.91 -6.73 -43.51
CA GLY A 701 -16.90 -5.74 -43.20
C GLY A 701 -16.97 -5.28 -41.77
N THR A 702 -16.02 -4.45 -41.38
CA THR A 702 -16.01 -3.73 -40.09
C THR A 702 -16.46 -2.31 -40.37
N TYR A 703 -17.42 -1.83 -39.60
CA TYR A 703 -17.99 -0.49 -39.69
C TYR A 703 -17.97 0.17 -38.36
N ASP A 704 -17.26 1.29 -38.24
CA ASP A 704 -17.09 2.02 -37.01
C ASP A 704 -17.91 3.30 -37.00
N GLY A 705 -18.32 3.72 -35.80
CA GLY A 705 -19.02 4.98 -35.57
C GLY A 705 -18.83 5.39 -34.10
N THR A 706 -19.10 6.65 -33.82
CA THR A 706 -18.97 7.20 -32.45
C THR A 706 -20.35 7.56 -31.91
N ILE A 707 -20.75 6.94 -30.80
CA ILE A 707 -21.93 7.31 -30.03
C ILE A 707 -21.50 8.33 -28.97
N THR A 708 -22.09 9.52 -29.04
CA THR A 708 -21.92 10.56 -28.02
C THR A 708 -23.15 10.56 -27.11
N TRP A 709 -22.90 10.37 -25.84
CA TRP A 709 -23.91 10.41 -24.76
C TRP A 709 -23.98 11.81 -24.17
N SER A 710 -25.16 12.35 -24.03
CA SER A 710 -25.42 13.66 -23.44
C SER A 710 -26.39 13.56 -22.28
N LEU A 711 -25.97 14.08 -21.14
CA LEU A 711 -26.75 14.11 -19.91
C LEU A 711 -27.05 15.56 -19.55
N ARG A 712 -28.31 15.90 -19.33
CA ARG A 712 -28.73 17.27 -19.06
C ARG A 712 -29.80 17.36 -18.00
N ASN A 713 -29.92 18.53 -17.37
CA ASN A 713 -31.04 18.84 -16.50
C ASN A 713 -32.34 18.80 -17.30
N ALA A 714 -33.38 18.21 -16.74
CA ALA A 714 -34.71 18.20 -17.31
C ALA A 714 -35.68 18.99 -16.40
N PRO A 715 -36.72 19.64 -16.98
CA PRO A 715 -37.80 20.17 -16.19
C PRO A 715 -38.48 19.08 -15.38
N SER A 716 -39.01 19.45 -14.21
CA SER A 716 -39.83 18.59 -13.35
C SER A 716 -41.16 18.24 -14.01
#